data_ed2fe52e74229476cdedf228653aef11
#
_entry.id   ed2fe52e74229476cdedf228653aef11
#
_cell.length_a   1.000
_cell.length_b   1.000
_cell.length_c   1.000
_cell.angle_alpha   90.00
_cell.angle_beta   90.00
_cell.angle_gamma   90.00
#
_symmetry.space_group_name_H-M   'P 1'
#
loop_
_entity.id
_entity.type
_entity.pdbx_description
1 polymer ?
#
loop_
_entity_poly.entity_id
_entity_poly.type
_entity_poly.pdbx_seq_one_letter_code
_entity_poly.pdbx_strand_id
1 'polypeptide(L)'
;MSAHVFGKICIGLVFLLAGCADERDRSSSSEPELHFSVTEGDIYNEFYRDGSVSAHTVLTSGTKPRLIVAYPAGNSGVSLWFHEGSKVAKWAKPQGMGPVIEEGGSGLLYGVEMALSVAVPELQLEKAVLGNIRTIRTYLHERVVDSRLETPLSEEGDSLVWQRGRLDGKAGYMIRLEPTGGTTVEMAGANLTLKAGADGSVRFHLTALSGDEPLTPIEKDNLLLPAAAADELSRNILAFLAYEEKLLAGSWRFNTYFGRDTLLTAALLMPVLEDDVIDAALGSVIERLAASGEVAHEEDIAEFAVLRQLERGGMAEARPVYDYAMVDEDYMLAPVLARYVRDRKDGAARVQALLRRKTANGERYGDALVRNLLLVQESAKAFAADPVAQNLIAIEDGMRVGEWRDSQEGLGDGRYAYSVNAVLVPAALEAIVALEEAGILAPYAATDVFATVRAAAPVWNERAPALFDVTIPAKTAKAEIAAYARSQGVPAVDVLARVAASDGVTFPALSLDAAGVPVPVMQSDPGFLLFLRDPSPELLERSLGEIMQPFPAGLMTPVGMVVANPVYASDALEGIFTRGHYHGPVVWPWQQAMMAEGLRRQLARKDLPADLRERLRAYQRDLWQAIGAGHEVRTAELWSWDYRDGAYRAAAYGQGAGHLTESNAAQLWSTVYLAVQKPAADE
;
A
#
# COMPACT_ATOMS: atom_id res chain seq x y z
N MET A 1 -20.42 -29.50 -73.61
CA MET A 1 -21.18 -30.58 -72.97
C MET A 1 -21.64 -30.03 -71.64
N SER A 2 -22.84 -29.52 -71.65
CA SER A 2 -24.06 -29.91 -70.93
C SER A 2 -23.98 -29.70 -69.46
N ALA A 3 -24.60 -28.69 -68.91
CA ALA A 3 -26.06 -28.43 -68.61
C ALA A 3 -26.39 -29.07 -67.21
N HIS A 4 -27.06 -28.51 -66.25
CA HIS A 4 -28.31 -27.75 -66.05
C HIS A 4 -28.31 -27.19 -64.62
N VAL A 5 -28.54 -25.95 -64.31
CA VAL A 5 -29.80 -25.27 -63.97
C VAL A 5 -30.79 -26.08 -63.13
N PHE A 6 -31.08 -25.64 -61.92
CA PHE A 6 -32.43 -25.47 -61.38
C PHE A 6 -32.39 -24.59 -60.08
N GLY A 7 -33.09 -23.47 -60.17
CA GLY A 7 -33.41 -22.63 -59.06
C GLY A 7 -34.64 -23.13 -58.26
N LYS A 8 -34.73 -22.72 -57.03
CA LYS A 8 -35.97 -22.64 -56.26
C LYS A 8 -36.05 -21.38 -55.45
N ILE A 9 -36.97 -20.56 -55.83
CA ILE A 9 -37.56 -19.44 -55.07
C ILE A 9 -38.30 -20.03 -53.86
N CYS A 10 -38.06 -19.48 -52.67
CA CYS A 10 -38.98 -19.60 -51.54
C CYS A 10 -39.26 -18.22 -50.96
N ILE A 11 -40.53 -17.93 -50.97
CA ILE A 11 -41.27 -16.73 -50.60
C ILE A 11 -41.14 -16.52 -49.09
N GLY A 12 -40.89 -15.25 -48.72
CA GLY A 12 -40.84 -14.80 -47.32
C GLY A 12 -42.23 -14.78 -46.65
N LEU A 13 -42.24 -15.15 -45.40
CA LEU A 13 -43.36 -14.87 -44.50
C LEU A 13 -42.82 -13.99 -43.36
N VAL A 14 -43.20 -12.70 -43.41
CA VAL A 14 -42.99 -11.76 -42.33
C VAL A 14 -44.01 -12.05 -41.24
N PHE A 15 -43.57 -12.56 -40.10
CA PHE A 15 -44.39 -12.57 -38.90
C PHE A 15 -43.96 -11.34 -38.04
N LEU A 16 -44.84 -10.35 -38.03
CA LEU A 16 -44.86 -9.31 -36.99
C LEU A 16 -45.39 -9.98 -35.71
N LEU A 17 -44.47 -10.24 -34.78
CA LEU A 17 -44.83 -10.49 -33.39
C LEU A 17 -44.55 -9.20 -32.61
N ALA A 18 -45.62 -8.49 -32.29
CA ALA A 18 -45.63 -7.51 -31.23
C ALA A 18 -45.44 -8.28 -29.91
N GLY A 19 -44.24 -8.30 -29.42
CA GLY A 19 -43.91 -8.78 -28.08
C GLY A 19 -43.99 -7.60 -27.11
N CYS A 20 -44.93 -7.65 -26.19
CA CYS A 20 -44.96 -6.84 -24.97
C CYS A 20 -43.60 -6.96 -24.29
N ALA A 21 -43.00 -5.83 -24.01
CA ALA A 21 -41.88 -5.76 -23.07
C ALA A 21 -42.43 -6.14 -21.70
N ASP A 22 -42.11 -7.35 -21.25
CA ASP A 22 -42.22 -7.76 -19.87
C ASP A 22 -41.15 -6.97 -19.10
N GLU A 23 -41.56 -6.02 -18.30
CA GLU A 23 -40.78 -5.48 -17.19
C GLU A 23 -40.49 -6.64 -16.23
N ARG A 24 -39.37 -7.31 -16.45
CA ARG A 24 -38.87 -8.28 -15.49
C ARG A 24 -38.39 -7.54 -14.28
N ASP A 25 -39.24 -7.55 -13.29
CA ASP A 25 -38.92 -7.38 -11.87
C ASP A 25 -37.60 -8.08 -11.54
N ARG A 26 -36.48 -7.31 -11.49
CA ARG A 26 -35.19 -7.82 -11.05
C ARG A 26 -35.10 -7.73 -9.54
N SER A 27 -35.95 -8.46 -8.83
CA SER A 27 -35.75 -8.85 -7.44
C SER A 27 -35.19 -10.27 -7.37
N SER A 28 -33.98 -10.48 -7.93
CA SER A 28 -33.17 -11.61 -7.53
C SER A 28 -32.07 -11.05 -6.61
N SER A 29 -32.26 -11.15 -5.32
CA SER A 29 -31.24 -10.93 -4.30
C SER A 29 -30.19 -12.03 -4.38
N SER A 30 -29.35 -12.03 -5.42
CA SER A 30 -28.07 -12.69 -5.35
C SER A 30 -27.21 -11.85 -4.39
N GLU A 31 -26.58 -12.49 -3.42
CA GLU A 31 -25.59 -11.81 -2.59
C GLU A 31 -24.51 -11.20 -3.51
N PRO A 32 -23.99 -9.99 -3.21
CA PRO A 32 -22.93 -9.40 -4.00
C PRO A 32 -21.69 -10.28 -3.97
N GLU A 33 -20.86 -10.21 -5.02
CA GLU A 33 -19.61 -10.98 -5.14
C GLU A 33 -18.67 -10.73 -3.97
N LEU A 34 -18.63 -9.50 -3.43
CA LEU A 34 -17.81 -9.14 -2.29
C LEU A 34 -18.49 -8.02 -1.48
N HIS A 35 -18.73 -8.29 -0.20
CA HIS A 35 -19.30 -7.30 0.71
C HIS A 35 -18.77 -7.54 2.12
N PHE A 36 -18.02 -6.58 2.67
CA PHE A 36 -17.48 -6.66 4.04
C PHE A 36 -17.21 -5.27 4.60
N SER A 37 -17.03 -5.20 5.90
CA SER A 37 -16.77 -3.92 6.58
C SER A 37 -15.64 -4.02 7.60
N VAL A 38 -14.96 -2.88 7.84
CA VAL A 38 -13.93 -2.71 8.87
C VAL A 38 -14.19 -1.41 9.62
N THR A 39 -14.14 -1.46 10.96
CA THR A 39 -14.30 -0.26 11.79
C THR A 39 -12.96 0.09 12.44
N GLU A 40 -12.51 1.32 12.27
CA GLU A 40 -11.32 1.88 12.92
C GLU A 40 -11.72 3.10 13.76
N GLY A 41 -11.87 2.92 15.05
CA GLY A 41 -12.32 3.98 15.95
C GLY A 41 -13.66 4.56 15.50
N ASP A 42 -13.69 5.85 15.15
CA ASP A 42 -14.88 6.56 14.70
C ASP A 42 -15.12 6.48 13.18
N ILE A 43 -14.34 5.67 12.46
CA ILE A 43 -14.43 5.50 11.00
C ILE A 43 -15.00 4.13 10.69
N TYR A 44 -16.09 4.11 9.94
CA TYR A 44 -16.70 2.91 9.39
C TYR A 44 -16.39 2.80 7.91
N ASN A 45 -15.83 1.67 7.49
CA ASN A 45 -15.44 1.35 6.13
C ASN A 45 -16.33 0.21 5.63
N GLU A 46 -17.00 0.42 4.48
CA GLU A 46 -17.80 -0.58 3.79
C GLU A 46 -17.20 -0.81 2.41
N PHE A 47 -16.86 -2.05 2.10
CA PHE A 47 -16.30 -2.48 0.83
C PHE A 47 -17.34 -3.29 0.08
N TYR A 48 -17.58 -2.92 -1.16
CA TYR A 48 -18.59 -3.53 -2.01
C TYR A 48 -18.03 -3.79 -3.41
N ARG A 49 -18.33 -4.99 -3.97
CA ARG A 49 -18.08 -5.30 -5.36
C ARG A 49 -19.19 -6.20 -5.88
N ASP A 50 -19.72 -5.87 -7.08
CA ASP A 50 -20.66 -6.67 -7.81
C ASP A 50 -20.55 -6.34 -9.31
N GLY A 51 -20.12 -7.31 -10.13
CA GLY A 51 -19.83 -7.12 -11.54
C GLY A 51 -18.78 -6.03 -11.79
N SER A 52 -19.13 -5.03 -12.59
CA SER A 52 -18.26 -3.88 -12.92
C SER A 52 -18.21 -2.79 -11.84
N VAL A 53 -19.00 -2.92 -10.77
CA VAL A 53 -19.05 -1.92 -9.70
C VAL A 53 -18.18 -2.35 -8.55
N SER A 54 -17.17 -1.55 -8.22
CA SER A 54 -16.35 -1.68 -7.00
C SER A 54 -16.32 -0.35 -6.28
N ALA A 55 -16.67 -0.31 -5.00
CA ALA A 55 -16.73 0.92 -4.20
C ALA A 55 -16.28 0.69 -2.76
N HIS A 56 -15.60 1.67 -2.20
CA HIS A 56 -15.25 1.76 -0.79
C HIS A 56 -15.92 3.00 -0.19
N THR A 57 -16.91 2.77 0.68
CA THR A 57 -17.62 3.83 1.41
C THR A 57 -16.96 4.05 2.77
N VAL A 58 -16.58 5.29 3.06
CA VAL A 58 -15.95 5.72 4.31
C VAL A 58 -16.87 6.71 5.03
N LEU A 59 -17.35 6.34 6.21
CA LEU A 59 -18.18 7.17 7.07
C LEU A 59 -17.38 7.58 8.30
N THR A 60 -17.03 8.85 8.42
CA THR A 60 -16.33 9.36 9.60
C THR A 60 -17.34 9.99 10.55
N SER A 61 -17.46 9.43 11.75
CA SER A 61 -18.23 9.99 12.87
C SER A 61 -17.42 11.08 13.58
N GLY A 62 -18.07 11.93 14.38
CA GLY A 62 -17.40 12.99 15.13
C GLY A 62 -18.16 14.32 15.07
N THR A 63 -17.53 15.39 15.52
CA THR A 63 -18.10 16.76 15.41
C THR A 63 -18.03 17.33 14.01
N LYS A 64 -17.10 16.81 13.16
CA LYS A 64 -16.95 17.12 11.73
C LYS A 64 -17.19 15.89 10.88
N PRO A 65 -18.45 15.41 10.78
CA PRO A 65 -18.75 14.18 10.05
C PRO A 65 -18.46 14.36 8.55
N ARG A 66 -18.13 13.25 7.89
CA ARG A 66 -17.94 13.21 6.44
C ARG A 66 -18.29 11.86 5.86
N LEU A 67 -18.59 11.86 4.59
CA LEU A 67 -18.85 10.70 3.76
C LEU A 67 -17.95 10.76 2.54
N ILE A 68 -17.27 9.66 2.22
CA ILE A 68 -16.49 9.49 0.97
C ILE A 68 -16.92 8.15 0.35
N VAL A 69 -17.14 8.14 -0.95
CA VAL A 69 -17.26 6.92 -1.75
C VAL A 69 -16.13 6.92 -2.76
N ALA A 70 -15.20 6.00 -2.62
CA ALA A 70 -14.02 5.87 -3.46
C ALA A 70 -14.15 4.69 -4.42
N TYR A 71 -13.64 4.85 -5.64
CA TYR A 71 -13.68 3.83 -6.70
C TYR A 71 -12.27 3.47 -7.14
N PRO A 72 -11.95 2.16 -7.29
CA PRO A 72 -10.73 1.70 -7.97
C PRO A 72 -10.58 2.25 -9.39
N ALA A 73 -11.72 2.36 -10.09
CA ALA A 73 -11.80 2.96 -11.41
C ALA A 73 -11.29 4.41 -11.38
N GLY A 74 -10.25 4.71 -12.16
CA GLY A 74 -9.70 6.06 -12.28
C GLY A 74 -9.07 6.62 -11.01
N ASN A 75 -8.92 5.83 -9.92
CA ASN A 75 -8.59 6.34 -8.59
C ASN A 75 -9.50 7.51 -8.21
N SER A 76 -10.80 7.32 -8.44
CA SER A 76 -11.80 8.37 -8.35
C SER A 76 -12.63 8.30 -7.07
N GLY A 77 -13.44 9.29 -6.84
CA GLY A 77 -14.34 9.32 -5.70
C GLY A 77 -15.23 10.54 -5.65
N VAL A 78 -16.21 10.47 -4.75
CA VAL A 78 -17.13 11.54 -4.45
C VAL A 78 -17.28 11.67 -2.93
N SER A 79 -17.51 12.89 -2.43
CA SER A 79 -17.55 13.10 -0.99
C SER A 79 -18.46 14.26 -0.57
N LEU A 80 -19.07 14.11 0.62
CA LEU A 80 -19.82 15.15 1.30
C LEU A 80 -19.14 15.47 2.64
N TRP A 81 -18.88 16.75 2.85
CA TRP A 81 -18.25 17.28 4.05
C TRP A 81 -19.24 18.17 4.78
N PHE A 82 -19.31 18.04 6.10
CA PHE A 82 -20.25 18.78 6.92
C PHE A 82 -19.49 19.68 7.91
N HIS A 83 -20.09 20.84 8.18
CA HIS A 83 -19.59 21.79 9.19
C HIS A 83 -19.52 21.16 10.57
N GLU A 84 -18.70 21.72 11.44
CA GLU A 84 -18.59 21.29 12.82
C GLU A 84 -19.91 21.52 13.55
N GLY A 85 -20.49 20.40 14.03
CA GLY A 85 -21.73 20.42 14.81
C GLY A 85 -21.46 20.53 16.31
N SER A 86 -22.47 20.99 17.05
CA SER A 86 -22.44 21.05 18.53
C SER A 86 -22.53 19.67 19.21
N LYS A 87 -22.90 18.62 18.46
CA LYS A 87 -23.00 17.25 18.91
C LYS A 87 -22.15 16.34 18.03
N VAL A 88 -21.64 15.27 18.63
CA VAL A 88 -20.95 14.20 17.91
C VAL A 88 -21.96 13.48 17.00
N ALA A 89 -21.74 13.58 15.69
CA ALA A 89 -22.49 12.81 14.71
C ALA A 89 -22.01 11.35 14.73
N LYS A 90 -22.96 10.42 14.78
CA LYS A 90 -22.67 8.99 14.78
C LYS A 90 -23.39 8.33 13.61
N TRP A 91 -22.64 7.90 12.62
CA TRP A 91 -23.17 7.18 11.48
C TRP A 91 -23.67 5.80 11.89
N ALA A 92 -24.82 5.41 11.38
CA ALA A 92 -25.24 4.01 11.37
C ALA A 92 -24.59 3.28 10.19
N LYS A 93 -24.58 1.95 10.24
CA LYS A 93 -24.16 1.13 9.09
C LYS A 93 -25.07 1.40 7.88
N PRO A 94 -24.51 1.53 6.67
CA PRO A 94 -25.31 1.63 5.45
C PRO A 94 -26.31 0.48 5.32
N GLN A 95 -27.46 0.75 4.72
CA GLN A 95 -28.48 -0.25 4.48
C GLN A 95 -28.83 -0.30 3.00
N GLY A 96 -29.13 -1.51 2.47
CA GLY A 96 -29.58 -1.69 1.10
C GLY A 96 -28.54 -1.24 0.08
N MET A 97 -27.24 -1.43 0.34
CA MET A 97 -26.22 -1.12 -0.63
C MET A 97 -26.36 -2.03 -1.87
N GLY A 98 -26.38 -1.41 -3.04
CA GLY A 98 -26.50 -2.09 -4.30
C GLY A 98 -25.77 -1.38 -5.43
N PRO A 99 -25.50 -2.07 -6.56
CA PRO A 99 -24.83 -1.51 -7.72
C PRO A 99 -25.81 -0.64 -8.52
N VAL A 100 -25.30 0.47 -9.04
CA VAL A 100 -26.05 1.35 -9.96
C VAL A 100 -25.20 1.63 -11.19
N ILE A 101 -25.83 1.52 -12.37
CA ILE A 101 -25.25 1.93 -13.66
C ILE A 101 -26.27 2.83 -14.34
N GLU A 102 -25.88 4.08 -14.61
CA GLU A 102 -26.74 5.10 -15.24
C GLU A 102 -26.08 5.66 -16.50
N GLU A 103 -26.90 6.13 -17.47
CA GLU A 103 -26.40 6.90 -18.60
C GLU A 103 -26.13 8.35 -18.15
N GLY A 104 -24.87 8.79 -18.23
CA GLY A 104 -24.49 10.20 -18.08
C GLY A 104 -24.41 10.90 -19.43
N GLY A 105 -24.25 12.23 -19.41
CA GLY A 105 -24.19 13.04 -20.63
C GLY A 105 -23.06 12.70 -21.61
N SER A 106 -21.98 12.01 -21.15
CA SER A 106 -20.80 11.67 -21.96
C SER A 106 -20.39 10.19 -21.86
N GLY A 107 -21.26 9.31 -21.36
CA GLY A 107 -21.04 7.88 -21.20
C GLY A 107 -21.68 7.31 -19.95
N LEU A 108 -21.41 6.05 -19.64
CA LEU A 108 -21.96 5.38 -18.46
C LEU A 108 -21.28 5.88 -17.17
N LEU A 109 -22.07 5.90 -16.12
CA LEU A 109 -21.65 6.13 -14.74
C LEU A 109 -21.87 4.84 -13.95
N TYR A 110 -20.89 4.44 -13.16
CA TYR A 110 -20.89 3.22 -12.34
C TYR A 110 -20.75 3.59 -10.87
N GLY A 111 -21.49 2.94 -10.00
CA GLY A 111 -21.33 3.15 -8.56
C GLY A 111 -22.37 2.47 -7.72
N VAL A 112 -22.65 3.03 -6.57
CA VAL A 112 -23.50 2.41 -5.55
C VAL A 112 -24.61 3.33 -5.08
N GLU A 113 -25.71 2.71 -4.66
CA GLU A 113 -26.77 3.35 -3.88
C GLU A 113 -26.86 2.74 -2.48
N MET A 114 -27.30 3.52 -1.50
CA MET A 114 -27.45 3.07 -0.13
C MET A 114 -28.32 4.02 0.71
N ALA A 115 -29.01 3.48 1.72
CA ALA A 115 -29.69 4.27 2.72
C ALA A 115 -28.73 4.58 3.89
N LEU A 116 -28.62 5.85 4.25
CA LEU A 116 -27.75 6.35 5.31
C LEU A 116 -28.55 7.02 6.43
N SER A 117 -28.06 6.88 7.66
CA SER A 117 -28.64 7.49 8.85
C SER A 117 -27.55 7.98 9.79
N VAL A 118 -27.74 9.17 10.33
CA VAL A 118 -26.85 9.76 11.33
C VAL A 118 -27.65 10.38 12.47
N ALA A 119 -27.29 10.03 13.70
CA ALA A 119 -28.00 10.47 14.92
C ALA A 119 -27.55 11.87 15.34
N VAL A 120 -28.07 12.91 14.66
CA VAL A 120 -27.87 14.32 14.98
C VAL A 120 -29.13 15.12 14.63
N PRO A 121 -29.38 16.27 15.28
CA PRO A 121 -30.54 17.11 14.97
C PRO A 121 -30.46 17.75 13.59
N GLU A 122 -29.24 18.04 13.10
CA GLU A 122 -29.02 18.62 11.78
C GLU A 122 -27.61 18.34 11.27
N LEU A 123 -27.46 18.35 9.95
CA LEU A 123 -26.20 18.35 9.22
C LEU A 123 -26.16 19.54 8.26
N GLN A 124 -25.23 20.46 8.48
CA GLN A 124 -25.00 21.57 7.56
C GLN A 124 -23.88 21.17 6.60
N LEU A 125 -24.17 21.19 5.29
CA LEU A 125 -23.18 20.87 4.26
C LEU A 125 -22.11 21.97 4.19
N GLU A 126 -20.85 21.58 4.28
CA GLU A 126 -19.68 22.44 4.04
C GLU A 126 -19.32 22.41 2.56
N LYS A 127 -19.17 21.21 1.98
CA LYS A 127 -18.75 21.03 0.59
C LYS A 127 -19.11 19.65 0.05
N ALA A 128 -19.45 19.60 -1.23
CA ALA A 128 -19.38 18.38 -2.04
C ALA A 128 -18.10 18.44 -2.89
N VAL A 129 -17.27 17.38 -2.87
CA VAL A 129 -16.04 17.28 -3.66
C VAL A 129 -16.10 16.01 -4.48
N LEU A 130 -16.08 16.16 -5.79
CA LEU A 130 -16.19 15.09 -6.78
C LEU A 130 -14.96 15.09 -7.68
N GLY A 131 -14.35 13.93 -7.93
CA GLY A 131 -13.21 13.82 -8.82
C GLY A 131 -12.27 12.68 -8.45
N ASN A 132 -10.97 12.92 -8.56
CA ASN A 132 -9.94 11.96 -8.17
C ASN A 132 -9.71 11.98 -6.65
N ILE A 133 -9.29 10.86 -6.10
CA ILE A 133 -8.94 10.72 -4.67
C ILE A 133 -7.90 11.76 -4.22
N ARG A 134 -6.94 12.13 -5.07
CA ARG A 134 -5.96 13.18 -4.76
C ARG A 134 -6.63 14.52 -4.47
N THR A 135 -7.65 14.88 -5.25
CA THR A 135 -8.46 16.10 -5.03
C THR A 135 -9.19 16.05 -3.68
N ILE A 136 -9.80 14.90 -3.34
CA ILE A 136 -10.48 14.70 -2.06
C ILE A 136 -9.49 14.78 -0.88
N ARG A 137 -8.29 14.23 -1.04
CA ARG A 137 -7.21 14.34 -0.03
C ARG A 137 -6.71 15.78 0.12
N THR A 138 -6.54 16.51 -0.96
CA THR A 138 -6.20 17.95 -0.90
C THR A 138 -7.25 18.73 -0.11
N TYR A 139 -8.54 18.45 -0.37
CA TYR A 139 -9.60 19.10 0.41
C TYR A 139 -9.58 18.68 1.89
N LEU A 140 -9.28 17.42 2.20
CA LEU A 140 -9.14 16.97 3.59
C LEU A 140 -8.09 17.78 4.36
N HIS A 141 -6.94 18.03 3.76
CA HIS A 141 -5.80 18.67 4.43
C HIS A 141 -5.81 20.20 4.33
N GLU A 142 -6.17 20.75 3.16
CA GLU A 142 -5.99 22.15 2.82
C GLU A 142 -7.30 22.94 2.72
N ARG A 143 -8.45 22.24 2.67
CA ARG A 143 -9.78 22.85 2.45
C ARG A 143 -9.88 23.64 1.13
N VAL A 144 -9.10 23.23 0.13
CA VAL A 144 -9.07 23.86 -1.20
C VAL A 144 -9.54 22.87 -2.26
N VAL A 145 -10.35 23.34 -3.19
CA VAL A 145 -10.72 22.63 -4.42
C VAL A 145 -10.30 23.51 -5.59
N ASP A 146 -9.69 22.91 -6.61
CA ASP A 146 -9.41 23.65 -7.85
C ASP A 146 -10.71 24.16 -8.46
N SER A 147 -10.73 25.42 -8.85
CA SER A 147 -11.94 26.09 -9.39
C SER A 147 -12.52 25.38 -10.62
N ARG A 148 -11.70 24.64 -11.37
CA ARG A 148 -12.14 23.82 -12.52
C ARG A 148 -12.97 22.59 -12.11
N LEU A 149 -12.87 22.16 -10.85
CA LEU A 149 -13.55 21.00 -10.28
C LEU A 149 -14.75 21.37 -9.42
N GLU A 150 -15.06 22.65 -9.30
CA GLU A 150 -16.23 23.11 -8.54
C GLU A 150 -17.51 22.51 -9.13
N THR A 151 -18.33 21.95 -8.24
CA THR A 151 -19.55 21.23 -8.63
C THR A 151 -20.76 21.93 -7.99
N PRO A 152 -21.58 22.63 -8.80
CA PRO A 152 -22.77 23.29 -8.28
C PRO A 152 -23.83 22.26 -7.85
N LEU A 153 -24.63 22.65 -6.85
CA LEU A 153 -25.84 21.94 -6.47
C LEU A 153 -26.95 22.24 -7.49
N SER A 154 -27.68 21.21 -7.90
CA SER A 154 -28.98 21.30 -8.56
C SER A 154 -30.05 20.58 -7.76
N GLU A 155 -31.32 21.03 -7.89
CA GLU A 155 -32.48 20.38 -7.29
C GLU A 155 -33.27 19.69 -8.40
N GLU A 156 -33.51 18.40 -8.24
CA GLU A 156 -34.29 17.57 -9.16
C GLU A 156 -35.45 16.90 -8.42
N GLY A 157 -36.61 17.56 -8.41
CA GLY A 157 -37.74 17.17 -7.56
C GLY A 157 -37.39 17.32 -6.07
N ASP A 158 -37.42 16.21 -5.33
CA ASP A 158 -37.04 16.16 -3.92
C ASP A 158 -35.56 15.81 -3.72
N SER A 159 -34.79 15.61 -4.80
CA SER A 159 -33.38 15.18 -4.76
C SER A 159 -32.44 16.37 -4.88
N LEU A 160 -31.34 16.27 -4.15
CA LEU A 160 -30.17 17.18 -4.23
C LEU A 160 -29.10 16.51 -5.07
N VAL A 161 -28.69 17.12 -6.17
CA VAL A 161 -27.75 16.53 -7.13
C VAL A 161 -26.54 17.40 -7.32
N TRP A 162 -25.35 16.81 -7.19
CA TRP A 162 -24.06 17.36 -7.60
C TRP A 162 -23.54 16.52 -8.73
N GLN A 163 -23.38 17.12 -9.91
CA GLN A 163 -22.89 16.43 -11.09
C GLN A 163 -21.98 17.31 -11.92
N ARG A 164 -20.90 16.75 -12.43
CA ARG A 164 -20.03 17.39 -13.42
C ARG A 164 -19.38 16.38 -14.35
N GLY A 165 -19.01 16.81 -15.55
CA GLY A 165 -18.16 16.04 -16.46
C GLY A 165 -16.70 16.05 -16.02
N ARG A 166 -15.89 15.15 -16.55
CA ARG A 166 -14.43 15.19 -16.43
C ARG A 166 -13.85 16.32 -17.28
N LEU A 167 -12.66 16.79 -16.90
CA LEU A 167 -11.97 17.90 -17.61
C LEU A 167 -11.56 17.56 -19.04
N ASP A 168 -11.46 16.26 -19.41
CA ASP A 168 -11.18 15.78 -20.77
C ASP A 168 -12.48 15.52 -21.59
N GLY A 169 -13.64 15.91 -21.08
CA GLY A 169 -14.92 15.75 -21.73
C GLY A 169 -15.56 14.36 -21.64
N LYS A 170 -14.93 13.42 -20.94
CA LYS A 170 -15.50 12.10 -20.65
C LYS A 170 -16.59 12.16 -19.57
N ALA A 171 -17.27 11.04 -19.35
CA ALA A 171 -18.20 10.87 -18.23
C ALA A 171 -17.49 11.20 -16.90
N GLY A 172 -18.18 11.94 -16.05
CA GLY A 172 -17.60 12.47 -14.83
C GLY A 172 -18.16 11.82 -13.57
N TYR A 173 -18.63 12.63 -12.64
CA TYR A 173 -18.97 12.17 -11.29
C TYR A 173 -20.32 12.73 -10.85
N MET A 174 -21.06 11.97 -10.03
CA MET A 174 -22.36 12.38 -9.50
C MET A 174 -22.57 11.93 -8.07
N ILE A 175 -23.20 12.80 -7.27
CA ILE A 175 -23.88 12.46 -6.01
C ILE A 175 -25.33 12.87 -6.17
N ARG A 176 -26.26 11.98 -5.83
CA ARG A 176 -27.68 12.27 -5.63
C ARG A 176 -28.02 11.92 -4.17
N LEU A 177 -28.64 12.86 -3.48
CA LEU A 177 -29.08 12.71 -2.09
C LEU A 177 -30.61 12.95 -2.04
N GLU A 178 -31.34 11.94 -1.57
CA GLU A 178 -32.78 11.98 -1.42
C GLU A 178 -33.13 11.92 0.07
N PRO A 179 -33.65 12.99 0.68
CA PRO A 179 -34.06 12.98 2.09
C PRO A 179 -35.16 11.94 2.36
N THR A 180 -35.02 11.19 3.45
CA THR A 180 -35.99 10.14 3.83
C THR A 180 -36.29 10.24 5.33
N GLY A 181 -37.23 9.42 5.83
CA GLY A 181 -37.51 9.30 7.27
C GLY A 181 -37.94 10.61 7.94
N GLY A 182 -38.57 11.54 7.20
CA GLY A 182 -38.99 12.84 7.72
C GLY A 182 -37.85 13.87 7.82
N THR A 183 -36.68 13.59 7.25
CA THR A 183 -35.60 14.58 7.10
C THR A 183 -36.08 15.69 6.16
N THR A 184 -35.85 16.94 6.53
CA THR A 184 -36.19 18.11 5.72
C THR A 184 -34.94 18.87 5.28
N VAL A 185 -35.03 19.54 4.14
CA VAL A 185 -33.95 20.37 3.57
C VAL A 185 -34.29 21.84 3.81
N GLU A 186 -33.34 22.58 4.35
CA GLU A 186 -33.41 24.04 4.44
C GLU A 186 -32.27 24.64 3.62
N MET A 187 -32.65 25.57 2.71
CA MET A 187 -31.72 26.34 1.91
C MET A 187 -31.72 27.80 2.41
N ALA A 188 -30.55 28.30 2.84
CA ALA A 188 -30.35 29.66 3.23
C ALA A 188 -29.21 30.31 2.39
N GLY A 189 -29.55 30.81 1.21
CA GLY A 189 -28.57 31.21 0.21
C GLY A 189 -27.78 29.99 -0.31
N ALA A 190 -26.47 29.97 -0.14
CA ALA A 190 -25.61 28.86 -0.52
C ALA A 190 -25.52 27.74 0.58
N ASN A 191 -26.10 27.99 1.75
CA ASN A 191 -26.02 27.04 2.87
C ASN A 191 -27.15 26.03 2.80
N LEU A 192 -26.78 24.75 2.72
CA LEU A 192 -27.69 23.61 2.76
C LEU A 192 -27.65 22.98 4.16
N THR A 193 -28.81 22.80 4.79
CA THR A 193 -28.95 22.11 6.06
C THR A 193 -29.99 20.99 5.97
N LEU A 194 -29.60 19.78 6.33
CA LEU A 194 -30.48 18.64 6.51
C LEU A 194 -30.92 18.59 7.97
N LYS A 195 -32.22 18.66 8.25
CA LYS A 195 -32.77 18.59 9.60
C LYS A 195 -33.38 17.23 9.86
N ALA A 196 -33.15 16.72 11.06
CA ALA A 196 -33.61 15.42 11.50
C ALA A 196 -35.16 15.31 11.48
N GLY A 197 -35.63 14.11 11.19
CA GLY A 197 -37.02 13.74 11.39
C GLY A 197 -37.41 13.65 12.87
N ALA A 198 -38.63 13.22 13.14
CA ALA A 198 -39.19 13.15 14.50
C ALA A 198 -38.41 12.22 15.46
N ASP A 199 -37.64 11.29 14.94
CA ASP A 199 -36.79 10.36 15.72
C ASP A 199 -35.41 10.92 16.07
N GLY A 200 -35.11 12.16 15.68
CA GLY A 200 -33.85 12.85 15.97
C GLY A 200 -32.67 12.40 15.08
N SER A 201 -32.93 11.72 13.96
CA SER A 201 -31.92 11.28 13.00
C SER A 201 -32.10 11.97 11.65
N VAL A 202 -31.00 12.37 11.03
CA VAL A 202 -30.94 12.75 9.61
C VAL A 202 -30.80 11.48 8.79
N ARG A 203 -31.73 11.27 7.85
CA ARG A 203 -31.76 10.08 6.97
C ARG A 203 -31.90 10.49 5.53
N PHE A 204 -31.20 9.79 4.66
CA PHE A 204 -31.29 10.00 3.22
C PHE A 204 -30.88 8.75 2.46
N HIS A 205 -31.36 8.64 1.26
CA HIS A 205 -30.84 7.71 0.27
C HIS A 205 -29.73 8.43 -0.52
N LEU A 206 -28.62 7.74 -0.75
CA LEU A 206 -27.47 8.25 -1.47
C LEU A 206 -27.24 7.40 -2.72
N THR A 207 -27.09 8.04 -3.87
CA THR A 207 -26.51 7.46 -5.08
C THR A 207 -25.18 8.16 -5.34
N ALA A 208 -24.10 7.39 -5.50
CA ALA A 208 -22.76 7.90 -5.73
C ALA A 208 -22.15 7.22 -6.95
N LEU A 209 -21.72 7.97 -7.95
CA LEU A 209 -21.33 7.43 -9.26
C LEU A 209 -20.02 8.05 -9.78
N SER A 210 -19.25 7.25 -10.52
CA SER A 210 -18.06 7.62 -11.28
C SER A 210 -18.19 7.17 -12.74
N GLY A 211 -17.75 8.00 -13.67
CA GLY A 211 -17.67 7.70 -15.11
C GLY A 211 -16.31 7.18 -15.56
N ASP A 212 -15.41 6.86 -14.62
CA ASP A 212 -14.17 6.21 -14.94
C ASP A 212 -14.40 4.74 -15.29
N GLU A 213 -13.62 4.23 -16.25
CA GLU A 213 -13.76 2.86 -16.75
C GLU A 213 -13.42 1.85 -15.65
N PRO A 214 -14.30 0.89 -15.36
CA PRO A 214 -14.07 -0.15 -14.37
C PRO A 214 -12.80 -0.95 -14.67
N LEU A 215 -12.09 -1.37 -13.61
CA LEU A 215 -11.02 -2.36 -13.69
C LEU A 215 -11.62 -3.77 -13.77
N THR A 216 -10.82 -4.74 -14.24
CA THR A 216 -11.17 -6.16 -14.32
C THR A 216 -10.82 -6.87 -13.02
N PRO A 217 -11.78 -7.20 -12.14
CA PRO A 217 -11.48 -7.88 -10.90
C PRO A 217 -10.92 -9.29 -11.15
N ILE A 218 -9.93 -9.69 -10.35
CA ILE A 218 -9.56 -11.10 -10.25
C ILE A 218 -10.54 -11.76 -9.27
N GLU A 219 -11.19 -12.83 -9.71
CA GLU A 219 -12.16 -13.57 -8.89
C GLU A 219 -11.54 -14.08 -7.60
N LYS A 220 -12.27 -13.98 -6.48
CA LYS A 220 -11.78 -14.36 -5.15
C LYS A 220 -11.23 -15.79 -5.09
N ASP A 221 -11.90 -16.73 -5.79
CA ASP A 221 -11.52 -18.15 -5.83
C ASP A 221 -10.27 -18.40 -6.68
N ASN A 222 -9.87 -17.44 -7.51
CA ASN A 222 -8.69 -17.51 -8.38
C ASN A 222 -7.48 -16.73 -7.83
N LEU A 223 -7.55 -16.23 -6.59
CA LEU A 223 -6.46 -15.45 -6.01
C LEU A 223 -5.42 -16.29 -5.29
N LEU A 224 -5.87 -17.31 -4.56
CA LEU A 224 -5.07 -17.97 -3.53
C LEU A 224 -5.12 -19.49 -3.64
N LEU A 225 -3.96 -20.10 -3.56
CA LEU A 225 -3.79 -21.52 -3.39
C LEU A 225 -4.41 -22.00 -2.05
N PRO A 226 -4.78 -23.30 -1.93
CA PRO A 226 -5.34 -23.86 -0.70
C PRO A 226 -4.42 -23.75 0.54
N ALA A 227 -3.12 -23.51 0.35
CA ALA A 227 -2.15 -23.33 1.44
C ALA A 227 -2.26 -21.98 2.17
N ALA A 228 -3.00 -21.01 1.61
CA ALA A 228 -3.20 -19.70 2.24
C ALA A 228 -3.99 -19.82 3.54
N ALA A 229 -3.65 -18.99 4.54
CA ALA A 229 -4.38 -18.94 5.81
C ALA A 229 -5.88 -18.69 5.61
N ALA A 230 -6.70 -19.26 6.50
CA ALA A 230 -8.17 -19.14 6.47
C ALA A 230 -8.66 -17.83 7.14
N ASP A 231 -7.90 -16.74 7.00
CA ASP A 231 -8.26 -15.41 7.50
C ASP A 231 -9.17 -14.72 6.47
N GLU A 232 -10.47 -14.79 6.71
CA GLU A 232 -11.48 -14.33 5.78
C GLU A 232 -11.40 -12.82 5.53
N LEU A 233 -11.07 -12.02 6.56
CA LEU A 233 -10.93 -10.58 6.40
C LEU A 233 -9.77 -10.24 5.46
N SER A 234 -8.59 -10.81 5.68
CA SER A 234 -7.42 -10.59 4.80
C SER A 234 -7.69 -11.11 3.38
N ARG A 235 -8.43 -12.22 3.21
CA ARG A 235 -8.85 -12.73 1.89
C ARG A 235 -9.79 -11.75 1.17
N ASN A 236 -10.75 -11.18 1.89
CA ASN A 236 -11.67 -10.18 1.34
C ASN A 236 -10.94 -8.88 0.95
N ILE A 237 -10.02 -8.42 1.78
CA ILE A 237 -9.18 -7.25 1.49
C ILE A 237 -8.35 -7.50 0.22
N LEU A 238 -7.65 -8.64 0.14
CA LEU A 238 -6.88 -8.96 -1.08
C LEU A 238 -7.79 -9.04 -2.31
N ALA A 239 -8.97 -9.66 -2.19
CA ALA A 239 -9.93 -9.74 -3.29
C ALA A 239 -10.40 -8.36 -3.76
N PHE A 240 -10.67 -7.42 -2.84
CA PHE A 240 -11.05 -6.05 -3.19
C PHE A 240 -9.93 -5.28 -3.89
N LEU A 241 -8.66 -5.56 -3.56
CA LEU A 241 -7.50 -4.84 -4.08
C LEU A 241 -6.87 -5.48 -5.33
N ALA A 242 -7.35 -6.65 -5.81
CA ALA A 242 -6.73 -7.41 -6.88
C ALA A 242 -7.50 -7.29 -8.20
N TYR A 243 -6.82 -6.77 -9.24
CA TYR A 243 -7.32 -6.59 -10.60
C TYR A 243 -6.29 -7.09 -11.62
N GLU A 244 -6.73 -7.47 -12.81
CA GLU A 244 -5.84 -7.92 -13.89
C GLU A 244 -4.84 -6.86 -14.34
N GLU A 245 -5.21 -5.57 -14.27
CA GLU A 245 -4.37 -4.45 -14.69
C GLU A 245 -3.34 -4.05 -13.63
N LYS A 246 -3.61 -4.33 -12.35
CA LYS A 246 -2.76 -3.95 -11.21
C LYS A 246 -3.32 -4.45 -9.88
N LEU A 247 -2.46 -4.52 -8.87
CA LEU A 247 -2.89 -4.56 -7.48
C LEU A 247 -2.96 -3.11 -6.95
N LEU A 248 -4.00 -2.81 -6.17
CA LEU A 248 -4.15 -1.51 -5.51
C LEU A 248 -3.42 -1.55 -4.16
N ALA A 249 -2.73 -0.48 -3.79
CA ALA A 249 -1.93 -0.45 -2.57
C ALA A 249 -2.78 -0.50 -1.30
N GLY A 250 -3.99 0.08 -1.31
CA GLY A 250 -4.80 0.03 -0.10
C GLY A 250 -6.17 0.67 -0.22
N SER A 251 -6.71 1.01 0.94
CA SER A 251 -7.97 1.70 1.10
C SER A 251 -7.97 3.09 0.44
N TRP A 252 -9.06 3.82 0.53
CA TRP A 252 -9.37 4.98 -0.30
C TRP A 252 -8.20 5.96 -0.59
N ARG A 253 -7.24 6.14 0.34
CA ARG A 253 -6.07 7.02 0.13
C ARG A 253 -5.08 6.50 -0.89
N PHE A 254 -4.97 5.19 -1.02
CA PHE A 254 -3.99 4.46 -1.83
C PHE A 254 -4.70 3.56 -2.85
N ASN A 255 -5.82 4.01 -3.37
CA ASN A 255 -6.73 3.24 -4.21
C ASN A 255 -6.25 3.17 -5.67
N THR A 256 -4.94 2.97 -5.86
CA THR A 256 -4.28 2.83 -7.15
C THR A 256 -3.01 1.98 -7.04
N TYR A 257 -2.24 1.88 -8.13
CA TYR A 257 -0.96 1.20 -8.19
C TYR A 257 0.10 1.91 -7.36
N PHE A 258 0.88 1.12 -6.63
CA PHE A 258 2.16 1.49 -6.05
C PHE A 258 3.16 0.35 -6.30
N GLY A 259 4.35 0.69 -6.82
CA GLY A 259 5.37 -0.30 -7.23
C GLY A 259 5.90 -1.11 -6.06
N ARG A 260 6.25 -0.44 -4.97
CA ARG A 260 6.78 -1.04 -3.73
C ARG A 260 5.79 -2.01 -3.11
N ASP A 261 4.55 -1.56 -2.91
CA ASP A 261 3.47 -2.36 -2.32
C ASP A 261 3.22 -3.62 -3.14
N THR A 262 3.18 -3.47 -4.46
CA THR A 262 2.98 -4.59 -5.39
C THR A 262 4.13 -5.58 -5.31
N LEU A 263 5.40 -5.13 -5.37
CA LEU A 263 6.58 -5.99 -5.37
C LEU A 263 6.76 -6.72 -4.04
N LEU A 264 6.63 -6.01 -2.91
CA LEU A 264 6.77 -6.61 -1.58
C LEU A 264 5.65 -7.60 -1.29
N THR A 265 4.41 -7.26 -1.64
CA THR A 265 3.27 -8.16 -1.46
C THR A 265 3.41 -9.40 -2.33
N ALA A 266 3.73 -9.25 -3.61
CA ALA A 266 3.97 -10.39 -4.50
C ALA A 266 5.08 -11.30 -3.97
N ALA A 267 6.17 -10.73 -3.44
CA ALA A 267 7.28 -11.49 -2.87
C ALA A 267 6.88 -12.28 -1.61
N LEU A 268 6.13 -11.66 -0.69
CA LEU A 268 5.72 -12.27 0.58
C LEU A 268 4.58 -13.27 0.38
N LEU A 269 3.60 -12.95 -0.49
CA LEU A 269 2.48 -13.85 -0.79
C LEU A 269 2.81 -14.92 -1.84
N MET A 270 3.97 -14.89 -2.48
CA MET A 270 4.35 -15.81 -3.55
C MET A 270 4.10 -17.29 -3.25
N PRO A 271 4.27 -17.82 -2.03
CA PRO A 271 3.98 -19.22 -1.72
C PRO A 271 2.50 -19.60 -1.85
N VAL A 272 1.59 -18.62 -1.77
CA VAL A 272 0.13 -18.86 -1.69
C VAL A 272 -0.69 -18.16 -2.75
N LEU A 273 -0.10 -17.28 -3.58
CA LEU A 273 -0.80 -16.68 -4.72
C LEU A 273 -0.94 -17.68 -5.86
N GLU A 274 -2.02 -17.58 -6.62
CA GLU A 274 -2.10 -18.21 -7.94
C GLU A 274 -1.09 -17.55 -8.90
N ASP A 275 -0.57 -18.32 -9.87
CA ASP A 275 0.47 -17.83 -10.78
C ASP A 275 0.00 -16.64 -11.63
N ASP A 276 -1.25 -16.61 -12.03
CA ASP A 276 -1.81 -15.51 -12.84
C ASP A 276 -1.87 -14.19 -12.06
N VAL A 277 -2.04 -14.25 -10.73
CA VAL A 277 -1.98 -13.07 -9.84
C VAL A 277 -0.55 -12.54 -9.74
N ILE A 278 0.43 -13.44 -9.64
CA ILE A 278 1.86 -13.05 -9.65
C ILE A 278 2.21 -12.40 -10.99
N ASP A 279 1.74 -12.97 -12.10
CA ASP A 279 1.96 -12.43 -13.45
C ASP A 279 1.29 -11.05 -13.63
N ALA A 280 0.08 -10.83 -13.08
CA ALA A 280 -0.59 -9.54 -13.08
C ALA A 280 0.19 -8.50 -12.27
N ALA A 281 0.62 -8.86 -11.05
CA ALA A 281 1.44 -8.00 -10.19
C ALA A 281 2.74 -7.57 -10.86
N LEU A 282 3.57 -8.53 -11.31
CA LEU A 282 4.85 -8.24 -11.96
C LEU A 282 4.68 -7.55 -13.31
N GLY A 283 3.66 -7.94 -14.08
CA GLY A 283 3.31 -7.30 -15.35
C GLY A 283 2.96 -5.83 -15.18
N SER A 284 2.20 -5.49 -14.14
CA SER A 284 1.83 -4.09 -13.84
C SER A 284 3.04 -3.20 -13.53
N VAL A 285 4.07 -3.75 -12.88
CA VAL A 285 5.33 -3.03 -12.62
C VAL A 285 6.12 -2.84 -13.90
N ILE A 286 6.30 -3.92 -14.69
CA ILE A 286 7.09 -3.86 -15.93
C ILE A 286 6.44 -2.93 -16.97
N GLU A 287 5.10 -2.89 -17.04
CA GLU A 287 4.34 -1.99 -17.92
C GLU A 287 4.63 -0.52 -17.64
N ARG A 288 4.98 -0.17 -16.40
CA ARG A 288 5.19 1.20 -15.91
C ARG A 288 6.66 1.62 -15.80
N LEU A 289 7.61 0.77 -16.25
CA LEU A 289 9.03 1.12 -16.23
C LEU A 289 9.32 2.36 -17.08
N ALA A 290 10.12 3.27 -16.55
CA ALA A 290 10.62 4.42 -17.27
C ALA A 290 11.49 4.01 -18.47
N ALA A 291 11.66 4.94 -19.42
CA ALA A 291 12.60 4.74 -20.51
C ALA A 291 14.06 4.59 -20.04
N SER A 292 14.40 5.16 -18.90
CA SER A 292 15.67 5.04 -18.17
C SER A 292 15.81 3.74 -17.38
N GLY A 293 14.71 3.06 -17.08
CA GLY A 293 14.68 1.80 -16.36
C GLY A 293 14.18 1.87 -14.91
N GLU A 294 13.86 3.07 -14.40
CA GLU A 294 13.30 3.23 -13.05
C GLU A 294 11.93 2.57 -12.94
N VAL A 295 11.63 2.08 -11.74
CA VAL A 295 10.31 1.55 -11.36
C VAL A 295 9.41 2.70 -10.93
N ALA A 296 8.18 2.72 -11.43
CA ALA A 296 7.21 3.72 -11.02
C ALA A 296 6.76 3.46 -9.57
N HIS A 297 6.93 4.45 -8.70
CA HIS A 297 6.43 4.43 -7.33
C HIS A 297 4.90 4.43 -7.32
N GLU A 298 4.29 5.45 -7.92
CA GLU A 298 2.84 5.60 -8.01
C GLU A 298 2.43 6.18 -9.36
N GLU A 299 1.13 6.19 -9.62
CA GLU A 299 0.54 6.72 -10.85
C GLU A 299 -0.50 7.80 -10.57
N ASP A 300 -0.45 8.88 -11.32
CA ASP A 300 -1.55 9.81 -11.49
C ASP A 300 -2.30 9.45 -12.77
N ILE A 301 -3.58 9.06 -12.64
CA ILE A 301 -4.41 8.57 -13.73
C ILE A 301 -5.71 9.34 -13.87
N ALA A 302 -6.47 9.05 -14.91
CA ALA A 302 -7.79 9.62 -15.18
C ALA A 302 -7.78 11.16 -15.08
N GLU A 303 -8.73 11.76 -14.36
CA GLU A 303 -8.83 13.22 -14.26
C GLU A 303 -7.63 13.87 -13.57
N PHE A 304 -6.96 13.19 -12.64
CA PHE A 304 -5.78 13.78 -12.01
C PHE A 304 -4.60 13.87 -12.98
N ALA A 305 -4.45 12.90 -13.89
CA ALA A 305 -3.50 13.02 -14.99
C ALA A 305 -3.82 14.20 -15.90
N VAL A 306 -5.10 14.44 -16.19
CA VAL A 306 -5.54 15.65 -16.94
C VAL A 306 -5.11 16.93 -16.23
N LEU A 307 -5.32 17.03 -14.91
CA LEU A 307 -4.87 18.16 -14.10
C LEU A 307 -3.35 18.36 -14.22
N ARG A 308 -2.58 17.30 -14.07
CA ARG A 308 -1.11 17.32 -14.20
C ARG A 308 -0.64 17.80 -15.59
N GLN A 309 -1.30 17.33 -16.65
CA GLN A 309 -0.97 17.77 -18.01
C GLN A 309 -1.30 19.27 -18.18
N LEU A 310 -2.44 19.74 -17.70
CA LEU A 310 -2.82 21.15 -17.76
C LEU A 310 -1.88 22.06 -16.97
N GLU A 311 -1.44 21.63 -15.77
CA GLU A 311 -0.45 22.36 -14.96
C GLU A 311 0.89 22.52 -15.67
N ARG A 312 1.29 21.54 -16.50
CA ARG A 312 2.48 21.59 -17.33
C ARG A 312 2.30 22.37 -18.65
N GLY A 313 1.14 22.99 -18.86
CA GLY A 313 0.80 23.72 -20.08
C GLY A 313 0.50 22.82 -21.28
N GLY A 314 0.20 21.55 -21.05
CA GLY A 314 -0.22 20.57 -22.06
C GLY A 314 -1.73 20.59 -22.35
N MET A 315 -2.20 19.61 -23.12
CA MET A 315 -3.60 19.40 -23.44
C MET A 315 -4.33 18.65 -22.30
N ALA A 316 -5.67 18.74 -22.28
CA ALA A 316 -6.51 17.98 -21.35
C ALA A 316 -6.58 16.50 -21.76
N GLU A 317 -5.52 15.75 -21.52
CA GLU A 317 -5.39 14.33 -21.85
C GLU A 317 -5.16 13.50 -20.55
N ALA A 318 -5.86 12.37 -20.44
CA ALA A 318 -5.73 11.44 -19.31
C ALA A 318 -4.56 10.45 -19.47
N ARG A 319 -3.47 10.85 -20.13
CA ARG A 319 -2.27 10.00 -20.21
C ARG A 319 -1.65 9.90 -18.82
N PRO A 320 -1.42 8.68 -18.30
CA PRO A 320 -0.84 8.48 -16.99
C PRO A 320 0.46 9.25 -16.78
N VAL A 321 0.65 9.78 -15.58
CA VAL A 321 1.88 10.41 -15.11
C VAL A 321 2.40 9.56 -13.97
N TYR A 322 3.63 9.09 -14.11
CA TYR A 322 4.27 8.23 -13.12
C TYR A 322 5.28 9.02 -12.30
N ASP A 323 5.41 8.65 -11.02
CA ASP A 323 6.46 9.12 -10.14
C ASP A 323 7.60 8.10 -10.11
N TYR A 324 8.83 8.55 -10.34
CA TYR A 324 10.05 7.74 -10.34
C TYR A 324 11.07 8.22 -9.30
N ALA A 325 10.67 9.06 -8.35
CA ALA A 325 11.60 9.65 -7.39
C ALA A 325 12.06 8.70 -6.28
N MET A 326 11.42 7.51 -6.15
CA MET A 326 11.78 6.51 -5.14
C MET A 326 12.84 5.57 -5.69
N VAL A 327 14.03 5.56 -5.04
CA VAL A 327 15.18 4.78 -5.52
C VAL A 327 15.18 3.33 -5.08
N ASP A 328 14.44 2.95 -4.03
CA ASP A 328 14.44 1.59 -3.49
C ASP A 328 13.78 0.57 -4.42
N GLU A 329 12.73 0.98 -5.10
CA GLU A 329 11.93 0.11 -5.98
C GLU A 329 12.70 -0.40 -7.19
N ASP A 330 13.66 0.40 -7.69
CA ASP A 330 14.52 0.04 -8.80
C ASP A 330 15.30 -1.26 -8.54
N TYR A 331 15.58 -1.53 -7.27
CA TYR A 331 16.34 -2.69 -6.82
C TYR A 331 15.46 -3.85 -6.31
N MET A 332 14.12 -3.71 -6.34
CA MET A 332 13.21 -4.77 -5.87
C MET A 332 12.77 -5.72 -6.98
N LEU A 333 12.65 -5.25 -8.23
CA LEU A 333 12.08 -6.04 -9.33
C LEU A 333 12.89 -7.31 -9.63
N ALA A 334 14.22 -7.21 -9.75
CA ALA A 334 15.08 -8.36 -10.03
C ALA A 334 15.03 -9.45 -8.93
N PRO A 335 15.14 -9.13 -7.62
CA PRO A 335 14.97 -10.10 -6.54
C PRO A 335 13.62 -10.83 -6.55
N VAL A 336 12.52 -10.12 -6.83
CA VAL A 336 11.19 -10.72 -6.88
C VAL A 336 11.05 -11.67 -8.06
N LEU A 337 11.54 -11.30 -9.25
CA LEU A 337 11.58 -12.18 -10.42
C LEU A 337 12.46 -13.42 -10.19
N ALA A 338 13.65 -13.24 -9.63
CA ALA A 338 14.54 -14.37 -9.31
C ALA A 338 13.90 -15.32 -8.30
N ARG A 339 13.16 -14.78 -7.34
CA ARG A 339 12.39 -15.57 -6.38
C ARG A 339 11.26 -16.35 -7.08
N TYR A 340 10.54 -15.74 -8.00
CA TYR A 340 9.49 -16.41 -8.80
C TYR A 340 10.08 -17.60 -9.58
N VAL A 341 11.23 -17.39 -10.25
CA VAL A 341 11.95 -18.46 -10.97
C VAL A 341 12.33 -19.63 -10.04
N ARG A 342 12.78 -19.33 -8.82
CA ARG A 342 13.32 -20.33 -7.89
C ARG A 342 12.22 -21.04 -7.07
N ASP A 343 11.23 -20.30 -6.59
CA ASP A 343 10.31 -20.77 -5.55
C ASP A 343 9.03 -21.42 -6.13
N ARG A 344 8.73 -21.19 -7.43
CA ARG A 344 7.57 -21.80 -8.10
C ARG A 344 7.99 -22.94 -9.01
N LYS A 345 7.21 -24.04 -9.01
CA LYS A 345 7.51 -25.27 -9.76
C LYS A 345 7.81 -25.02 -11.24
N ASP A 346 7.02 -24.16 -11.90
CA ASP A 346 7.16 -23.79 -13.31
C ASP A 346 7.61 -22.32 -13.48
N GLY A 347 8.22 -21.74 -12.44
CA GLY A 347 8.54 -20.30 -12.35
C GLY A 347 9.38 -19.79 -13.52
N ALA A 348 10.41 -20.53 -13.95
CA ALA A 348 11.21 -20.15 -15.10
C ALA A 348 10.39 -20.06 -16.39
N ALA A 349 9.48 -21.02 -16.64
CA ALA A 349 8.64 -21.01 -17.83
C ALA A 349 7.59 -19.87 -17.76
N ARG A 350 7.02 -19.63 -16.58
CA ARG A 350 6.07 -18.53 -16.32
C ARG A 350 6.75 -17.17 -16.55
N VAL A 351 7.90 -16.92 -15.93
CA VAL A 351 8.65 -15.67 -16.14
C VAL A 351 9.02 -15.47 -17.60
N GLN A 352 9.46 -16.52 -18.31
CA GLN A 352 9.73 -16.43 -19.75
C GLN A 352 8.44 -16.11 -20.56
N ALA A 353 7.27 -16.63 -20.16
CA ALA A 353 6.00 -16.30 -20.80
C ALA A 353 5.60 -14.85 -20.54
N LEU A 354 5.71 -14.39 -19.30
CA LEU A 354 5.49 -12.99 -18.91
C LEU A 354 6.38 -12.04 -19.71
N LEU A 355 7.68 -12.30 -19.78
CA LEU A 355 8.66 -11.44 -20.48
C LEU A 355 8.47 -11.36 -22.00
N ARG A 356 7.73 -12.32 -22.62
CA ARG A 356 7.35 -12.24 -24.03
C ARG A 356 6.13 -11.34 -24.27
N ARG A 357 5.36 -10.98 -23.24
CA ARG A 357 4.24 -10.03 -23.36
C ARG A 357 4.78 -8.68 -23.81
N LYS A 358 3.85 -7.81 -24.27
CA LYS A 358 4.21 -6.48 -24.75
C LYS A 358 3.51 -5.41 -23.91
N THR A 359 4.23 -4.32 -23.70
CA THR A 359 3.67 -3.09 -23.18
C THR A 359 2.63 -2.49 -24.13
N ALA A 360 1.82 -1.56 -23.66
CA ALA A 360 0.90 -0.79 -24.50
C ALA A 360 1.61 -0.10 -25.69
N ASN A 361 2.89 0.22 -25.54
CA ASN A 361 3.72 0.80 -26.60
C ASN A 361 4.34 -0.24 -27.56
N GLY A 362 4.05 -1.54 -27.36
CA GLY A 362 4.50 -2.63 -28.22
C GLY A 362 5.92 -3.17 -27.93
N GLU A 363 6.61 -2.67 -26.91
CA GLU A 363 7.90 -3.19 -26.44
C GLU A 363 7.68 -4.51 -25.68
N ARG A 364 8.62 -5.46 -25.78
CA ARG A 364 8.54 -6.69 -24.96
C ARG A 364 8.87 -6.38 -23.51
N TYR A 365 8.16 -7.00 -22.57
CA TYR A 365 8.45 -6.89 -21.13
C TYR A 365 9.92 -7.24 -20.79
N GLY A 366 10.49 -8.22 -21.49
CA GLY A 366 11.89 -8.58 -21.31
C GLY A 366 12.89 -7.49 -21.73
N ASP A 367 12.58 -6.71 -22.77
CA ASP A 367 13.41 -5.58 -23.18
C ASP A 367 13.31 -4.43 -22.16
N ALA A 368 12.10 -4.17 -21.63
CA ALA A 368 11.88 -3.23 -20.55
C ALA A 368 12.61 -3.64 -19.26
N LEU A 369 12.52 -4.93 -18.87
CA LEU A 369 13.28 -5.46 -17.74
C LEU A 369 14.78 -5.23 -17.89
N VAL A 370 15.37 -5.52 -19.06
CA VAL A 370 16.80 -5.33 -19.29
C VAL A 370 17.22 -3.88 -19.06
N ARG A 371 16.37 -2.87 -19.37
CA ARG A 371 16.67 -1.47 -19.03
C ARG A 371 16.80 -1.25 -17.52
N ASN A 372 15.88 -1.82 -16.71
CA ASN A 372 15.98 -1.74 -15.25
C ASN A 372 17.26 -2.43 -14.74
N LEU A 373 17.58 -3.62 -15.24
CA LEU A 373 18.80 -4.33 -14.83
C LEU A 373 20.08 -3.58 -15.21
N LEU A 374 20.08 -2.86 -16.34
CA LEU A 374 21.19 -1.99 -16.75
C LEU A 374 21.29 -0.75 -15.86
N LEU A 375 20.17 -0.16 -15.44
CA LEU A 375 20.15 0.92 -14.45
C LEU A 375 20.78 0.45 -13.12
N VAL A 376 20.38 -0.72 -12.61
CA VAL A 376 20.95 -1.34 -11.40
C VAL A 376 22.46 -1.55 -11.56
N GLN A 377 22.89 -2.10 -12.69
CA GLN A 377 24.32 -2.31 -12.97
C GLN A 377 25.09 -1.00 -13.00
N GLU A 378 24.59 0.03 -13.67
CA GLU A 378 25.26 1.31 -13.82
C GLU A 378 25.39 2.03 -12.47
N SER A 379 24.29 2.11 -11.69
CA SER A 379 24.26 2.77 -10.39
C SER A 379 25.19 2.10 -9.38
N ALA A 380 25.41 0.80 -9.47
CA ALA A 380 26.27 0.06 -8.55
C ALA A 380 27.79 0.22 -8.82
N LYS A 381 28.20 0.77 -9.98
CA LYS A 381 29.61 0.80 -10.40
C LYS A 381 30.50 1.65 -9.52
N ALA A 382 30.04 2.85 -9.13
CA ALA A 382 30.87 3.79 -8.39
C ALA A 382 31.33 3.18 -7.05
N PHE A 383 30.41 2.65 -6.28
CA PHE A 383 30.73 2.01 -5.01
C PHE A 383 31.55 0.73 -5.18
N ALA A 384 31.27 -0.07 -6.21
CA ALA A 384 32.06 -1.28 -6.47
C ALA A 384 33.52 -0.96 -6.79
N ALA A 385 33.83 0.17 -7.44
CA ALA A 385 35.17 0.62 -7.76
C ALA A 385 35.88 1.28 -6.55
N ASP A 386 35.16 2.07 -5.77
CA ASP A 386 35.68 2.77 -4.57
C ASP A 386 34.59 2.75 -3.47
N PRO A 387 34.68 1.80 -2.51
CA PRO A 387 33.61 1.55 -1.54
C PRO A 387 33.64 2.55 -0.38
N VAL A 388 33.30 3.82 -0.68
CA VAL A 388 33.14 4.91 0.28
C VAL A 388 31.67 5.39 0.31
N ALA A 389 31.25 6.03 1.40
CA ALA A 389 29.86 6.44 1.61
C ALA A 389 29.31 7.32 0.45
N GLN A 390 30.15 8.22 -0.10
CA GLN A 390 29.77 9.14 -1.16
C GLN A 390 29.44 8.46 -2.50
N ASN A 391 29.82 7.19 -2.66
CA ASN A 391 29.54 6.37 -3.84
C ASN A 391 28.35 5.43 -3.66
N LEU A 392 27.68 5.47 -2.49
CA LEU A 392 26.42 4.78 -2.25
C LEU A 392 25.29 5.39 -3.07
N ILE A 393 24.18 4.66 -3.19
CA ILE A 393 22.97 5.15 -3.83
C ILE A 393 22.32 6.18 -2.89
N ALA A 394 22.26 7.42 -3.35
CA ALA A 394 21.65 8.52 -2.65
C ALA A 394 20.16 8.65 -3.05
N ILE A 395 19.33 9.18 -2.15
CA ILE A 395 18.03 9.72 -2.57
C ILE A 395 18.27 10.89 -3.53
N GLU A 396 17.29 11.21 -4.39
CA GLU A 396 17.42 12.26 -5.39
C GLU A 396 17.79 13.63 -4.81
N ASP A 397 18.52 14.43 -5.57
CA ASP A 397 18.96 15.76 -5.15
C ASP A 397 17.77 16.69 -4.91
N GLY A 398 17.77 17.32 -3.73
CA GLY A 398 16.67 18.20 -3.30
C GLY A 398 15.48 17.49 -2.69
N MET A 399 15.43 16.16 -2.71
CA MET A 399 14.41 15.36 -2.02
C MET A 399 14.85 15.05 -0.59
N ARG A 400 13.87 14.87 0.29
CA ARG A 400 14.06 14.37 1.67
C ARG A 400 13.54 12.95 1.83
N VAL A 401 12.86 12.44 0.82
CA VAL A 401 12.30 11.09 0.73
C VAL A 401 12.82 10.39 -0.53
N GLY A 402 12.87 9.08 -0.56
CA GLY A 402 13.39 8.33 -1.69
C GLY A 402 13.40 6.83 -1.48
N GLU A 403 12.78 6.35 -0.38
CA GLU A 403 12.63 4.92 -0.10
C GLU A 403 11.38 4.70 0.77
N TRP A 404 11.13 3.48 1.24
CA TRP A 404 9.88 3.11 1.91
C TRP A 404 9.53 3.97 3.15
N ARG A 405 10.53 4.65 3.76
CA ARG A 405 10.30 5.63 4.83
C ARG A 405 10.02 7.01 4.23
N ASP A 406 8.95 7.12 3.49
CA ASP A 406 8.60 8.23 2.61
C ASP A 406 7.91 9.42 3.29
N SER A 407 7.91 9.49 4.63
CA SER A 407 7.62 10.75 5.33
C SER A 407 8.83 11.70 5.28
N GLN A 408 8.57 13.01 5.37
CA GLN A 408 9.61 14.06 5.24
C GLN A 408 10.84 13.84 6.14
N GLU A 409 10.63 13.25 7.30
CA GLU A 409 11.67 12.99 8.31
C GLU A 409 12.03 11.50 8.45
N GLY A 410 11.45 10.64 7.60
CA GLY A 410 11.55 9.18 7.71
C GLY A 410 12.99 8.65 7.74
N LEU A 411 13.93 9.32 7.07
CA LEU A 411 15.36 9.01 7.05
C LEU A 411 16.20 9.81 8.08
N GLY A 412 15.56 10.65 8.92
CA GLY A 412 16.28 11.48 9.90
C GLY A 412 17.25 12.47 9.26
N ASP A 413 16.86 13.06 8.14
CA ASP A 413 17.69 13.91 7.25
C ASP A 413 18.89 13.16 6.61
N GLY A 414 18.87 11.82 6.61
CA GLY A 414 19.86 11.00 5.93
C GLY A 414 19.72 11.03 4.43
N ARG A 415 20.85 10.79 3.73
CA ARG A 415 20.93 10.79 2.27
C ARG A 415 21.05 9.38 1.69
N TYR A 416 21.66 8.47 2.43
CA TYR A 416 21.91 7.10 2.01
C TYR A 416 21.17 6.15 2.94
N ALA A 417 20.08 5.54 2.48
CA ALA A 417 19.27 4.63 3.28
C ALA A 417 19.95 3.28 3.48
N TYR A 418 19.85 2.70 4.67
CA TYR A 418 20.34 1.35 4.95
C TYR A 418 19.63 0.30 4.10
N SER A 419 18.30 0.35 4.02
CA SER A 419 17.47 -0.59 3.23
C SER A 419 17.99 -0.73 1.80
N VAL A 420 18.24 0.40 1.13
CA VAL A 420 18.73 0.45 -0.25
C VAL A 420 20.15 -0.10 -0.34
N ASN A 421 21.07 0.48 0.41
CA ASN A 421 22.50 0.29 0.19
C ASN A 421 23.06 -0.99 0.80
N ALA A 422 22.62 -1.35 2.01
CA ALA A 422 23.10 -2.55 2.67
C ALA A 422 22.35 -3.82 2.26
N VAL A 423 21.16 -3.68 1.63
CA VAL A 423 20.30 -4.84 1.33
C VAL A 423 19.84 -4.90 -0.11
N LEU A 424 19.08 -3.90 -0.61
CA LEU A 424 18.37 -4.02 -1.88
C LEU A 424 19.32 -4.02 -3.08
N VAL A 425 20.32 -3.14 -3.12
CA VAL A 425 21.33 -3.14 -4.18
C VAL A 425 22.08 -4.48 -4.24
N PRO A 426 22.67 -4.98 -3.13
CA PRO A 426 23.29 -6.31 -3.13
C PRO A 426 22.34 -7.42 -3.59
N ALA A 427 21.06 -7.41 -3.13
CA ALA A 427 20.08 -8.41 -3.52
C ALA A 427 19.75 -8.35 -5.02
N ALA A 428 19.65 -7.14 -5.59
CA ALA A 428 19.43 -6.95 -7.02
C ALA A 428 20.61 -7.48 -7.86
N LEU A 429 21.84 -7.20 -7.44
CA LEU A 429 23.04 -7.70 -8.13
C LEU A 429 23.10 -9.24 -8.09
N GLU A 430 22.83 -9.85 -6.95
CA GLU A 430 22.74 -11.32 -6.83
C GLU A 430 21.61 -11.90 -7.69
N ALA A 431 20.46 -11.22 -7.75
CA ALA A 431 19.32 -11.65 -8.55
C ALA A 431 19.59 -11.56 -10.07
N ILE A 432 20.27 -10.52 -10.54
CA ILE A 432 20.68 -10.40 -11.95
C ILE A 432 21.55 -11.60 -12.35
N VAL A 433 22.53 -11.96 -11.52
CA VAL A 433 23.38 -13.13 -11.74
C VAL A 433 22.54 -14.41 -11.80
N ALA A 434 21.60 -14.58 -10.88
CA ALA A 434 20.73 -15.78 -10.83
C ALA A 434 19.81 -15.86 -12.06
N LEU A 435 19.22 -14.76 -12.51
CA LEU A 435 18.38 -14.70 -13.72
C LEU A 435 19.19 -15.00 -15.00
N GLU A 436 20.44 -14.51 -15.08
CA GLU A 436 21.36 -14.81 -16.19
C GLU A 436 21.70 -16.32 -16.19
N GLU A 437 22.08 -16.90 -15.05
CA GLU A 437 22.42 -18.32 -14.92
C GLU A 437 21.23 -19.24 -15.22
N ALA A 438 20.01 -18.80 -14.88
CA ALA A 438 18.78 -19.50 -15.23
C ALA A 438 18.39 -19.38 -16.70
N GLY A 439 19.15 -18.60 -17.53
CA GLY A 439 18.87 -18.39 -18.94
C GLY A 439 17.66 -17.50 -19.24
N ILE A 440 17.09 -16.82 -18.22
CA ILE A 440 15.91 -15.98 -18.36
C ILE A 440 16.19 -14.78 -19.26
N LEU A 441 17.39 -14.20 -19.15
CA LEU A 441 17.78 -12.97 -19.85
C LEU A 441 18.30 -13.20 -21.28
N ALA A 442 18.66 -14.44 -21.65
CA ALA A 442 19.26 -14.77 -22.94
C ALA A 442 18.46 -14.30 -24.19
N PRO A 443 17.11 -14.27 -24.20
CA PRO A 443 16.35 -13.76 -25.34
C PRO A 443 16.37 -12.23 -25.51
N TYR A 444 16.85 -11.47 -24.51
CA TYR A 444 16.70 -10.01 -24.39
C TYR A 444 18.02 -9.26 -24.24
N ALA A 445 19.07 -9.93 -23.77
CA ALA A 445 20.40 -9.35 -23.56
C ALA A 445 21.48 -10.19 -24.26
N ALA A 446 22.50 -9.53 -24.80
CA ALA A 446 23.66 -10.22 -25.31
C ALA A 446 24.46 -10.90 -24.19
N THR A 447 25.22 -11.94 -24.52
CA THR A 447 26.13 -12.57 -23.57
C THR A 447 27.09 -11.53 -22.99
N ASP A 448 27.39 -11.63 -21.69
CA ASP A 448 28.31 -10.76 -20.96
C ASP A 448 27.87 -9.30 -20.72
N VAL A 449 26.62 -8.93 -21.06
CA VAL A 449 26.09 -7.58 -20.74
C VAL A 449 26.18 -7.28 -19.25
N PHE A 450 25.96 -8.28 -18.39
CA PHE A 450 26.00 -8.15 -16.94
C PHE A 450 27.32 -8.65 -16.31
N ALA A 451 28.40 -8.76 -17.07
CA ALA A 451 29.69 -9.25 -16.55
C ALA A 451 30.22 -8.45 -15.36
N THR A 452 29.99 -7.12 -15.31
CA THR A 452 30.43 -6.26 -14.21
C THR A 452 29.64 -6.48 -12.93
N VAL A 453 28.39 -6.98 -13.00
CA VAL A 453 27.56 -7.28 -11.84
C VAL A 453 28.19 -8.38 -10.97
N ARG A 454 28.78 -9.43 -11.58
CA ARG A 454 29.44 -10.51 -10.85
C ARG A 454 30.64 -10.05 -10.04
N ALA A 455 31.34 -9.00 -10.50
CA ALA A 455 32.45 -8.39 -9.76
C ALA A 455 31.95 -7.42 -8.68
N ALA A 456 30.87 -6.69 -8.94
CA ALA A 456 30.32 -5.70 -8.03
C ALA A 456 29.62 -6.33 -6.80
N ALA A 457 28.88 -7.42 -6.99
CA ALA A 457 28.09 -8.04 -5.94
C ALA A 457 28.89 -8.38 -4.66
N PRO A 458 30.08 -9.00 -4.71
CA PRO A 458 30.87 -9.28 -3.50
C PRO A 458 31.30 -8.00 -2.76
N VAL A 459 31.66 -6.94 -3.50
CA VAL A 459 32.10 -5.67 -2.89
C VAL A 459 30.93 -5.01 -2.13
N TRP A 460 29.75 -4.96 -2.74
CA TRP A 460 28.56 -4.43 -2.09
C TRP A 460 28.17 -5.27 -0.87
N ASN A 461 28.21 -6.58 -0.98
CA ASN A 461 27.86 -7.51 0.10
C ASN A 461 28.74 -7.34 1.35
N GLU A 462 30.03 -7.14 1.15
CA GLU A 462 31.02 -7.06 2.23
C GLU A 462 31.11 -5.64 2.81
N ARG A 463 31.12 -4.64 1.94
CA ARG A 463 31.55 -3.29 2.33
C ARG A 463 30.38 -2.36 2.69
N ALA A 464 29.24 -2.47 2.00
CA ALA A 464 28.14 -1.53 2.23
C ALA A 464 27.53 -1.62 3.64
N PRO A 465 27.18 -2.82 4.18
CA PRO A 465 26.61 -2.90 5.52
C PRO A 465 27.50 -2.34 6.63
N ALA A 466 28.82 -2.46 6.50
CA ALA A 466 29.77 -2.00 7.52
C ALA A 466 29.83 -0.48 7.68
N LEU A 467 29.41 0.28 6.65
CA LEU A 467 29.35 1.75 6.73
C LEU A 467 28.25 2.25 7.65
N PHE A 468 27.25 1.44 7.90
CA PHE A 468 26.08 1.79 8.72
C PHE A 468 26.25 1.38 10.20
N ASP A 469 27.33 0.70 10.58
CA ASP A 469 27.53 0.25 11.95
C ASP A 469 27.73 1.43 12.93
N VAL A 470 26.87 1.47 13.94
CA VAL A 470 27.00 2.40 15.09
C VAL A 470 27.34 1.59 16.33
N THR A 471 28.39 2.01 17.03
CA THR A 471 28.79 1.40 18.30
C THR A 471 28.71 2.43 19.43
N ILE A 472 27.92 2.13 20.47
CA ILE A 472 27.73 2.97 21.66
C ILE A 472 28.35 2.27 22.85
N PRO A 473 29.29 2.89 23.57
CA PRO A 473 29.89 2.31 24.78
C PRO A 473 28.83 2.02 25.86
N ALA A 474 28.95 0.91 26.57
CA ALA A 474 27.95 0.44 27.54
C ALA A 474 27.51 1.50 28.56
N LYS A 475 28.44 2.34 29.05
CA LYS A 475 28.15 3.43 29.99
C LYS A 475 27.20 4.48 29.37
N THR A 476 27.44 4.87 28.11
CA THR A 476 26.63 5.82 27.36
C THR A 476 25.26 5.17 27.03
N ALA A 477 25.24 3.96 26.47
CA ALA A 477 24.03 3.24 26.15
C ALA A 477 23.09 3.12 27.35
N LYS A 478 23.63 2.79 28.52
CA LYS A 478 22.86 2.72 29.77
C LYS A 478 22.25 4.06 30.19
N ALA A 479 22.97 5.17 30.01
CA ALA A 479 22.48 6.50 30.34
C ALA A 479 21.34 6.92 29.39
N GLU A 480 21.51 6.71 28.08
CA GLU A 480 20.54 7.05 27.05
C GLU A 480 19.26 6.20 27.18
N ILE A 481 19.38 4.90 27.36
CA ILE A 481 18.20 4.02 27.60
C ILE A 481 17.44 4.48 28.85
N ALA A 482 18.13 4.82 29.93
CA ALA A 482 17.46 5.26 31.16
C ALA A 482 16.78 6.64 30.99
N ALA A 483 17.35 7.55 30.21
CA ALA A 483 16.75 8.85 29.90
C ALA A 483 15.52 8.67 29.00
N TYR A 484 15.67 7.92 27.91
CA TYR A 484 14.61 7.65 26.94
C TYR A 484 13.42 6.87 27.55
N ALA A 485 13.69 5.86 28.38
CA ALA A 485 12.64 5.14 29.12
C ALA A 485 11.79 6.08 29.99
N ARG A 486 12.43 7.05 30.66
CA ARG A 486 11.72 8.06 31.46
C ARG A 486 10.86 8.98 30.59
N SER A 487 11.38 9.43 29.45
CA SER A 487 10.63 10.29 28.53
C SER A 487 9.42 9.58 27.95
N GLN A 488 9.55 8.27 27.66
CA GLN A 488 8.47 7.44 27.13
C GLN A 488 7.52 6.88 28.21
N GLY A 489 7.87 7.01 29.49
CA GLY A 489 7.07 6.49 30.62
C GLY A 489 7.03 4.97 30.70
N VAL A 490 8.07 4.27 30.23
CA VAL A 490 8.14 2.80 30.17
C VAL A 490 9.20 2.20 31.10
N PRO A 491 9.08 0.93 31.53
CA PRO A 491 10.08 0.28 32.36
C PRO A 491 11.36 -0.02 31.56
N ALA A 492 12.54 0.01 32.26
CA ALA A 492 13.83 -0.30 31.64
C ALA A 492 14.75 -1.17 32.51
N VAL A 493 14.27 -1.70 33.64
CA VAL A 493 15.13 -2.38 34.64
C VAL A 493 15.91 -3.54 34.03
N ASP A 494 15.21 -4.42 33.32
CA ASP A 494 15.81 -5.64 32.76
C ASP A 494 16.79 -5.33 31.63
N VAL A 495 16.42 -4.40 30.72
CA VAL A 495 17.30 -4.00 29.62
C VAL A 495 18.56 -3.27 30.11
N LEU A 496 18.44 -2.45 31.16
CA LEU A 496 19.59 -1.78 31.78
C LEU A 496 20.53 -2.76 32.47
N ALA A 497 20.02 -3.84 33.08
CA ALA A 497 20.85 -4.88 33.69
C ALA A 497 21.65 -5.64 32.60
N ARG A 498 21.03 -5.96 31.49
CA ARG A 498 21.67 -6.63 30.34
C ARG A 498 22.78 -5.77 29.73
N VAL A 499 22.53 -4.52 29.43
CA VAL A 499 23.50 -3.58 28.84
C VAL A 499 24.68 -3.33 29.80
N ALA A 500 24.42 -3.33 31.10
CA ALA A 500 25.49 -3.20 32.08
C ALA A 500 26.48 -4.38 32.12
N ALA A 501 26.09 -5.53 31.57
CA ALA A 501 26.92 -6.74 31.50
C ALA A 501 27.62 -6.89 30.12
N SER A 502 27.44 -5.92 29.21
CA SER A 502 28.07 -5.91 27.87
C SER A 502 29.21 -4.85 27.78
N ASP A 503 30.01 -4.98 26.71
CA ASP A 503 31.06 -3.96 26.40
C ASP A 503 30.46 -2.73 25.69
N GLY A 504 29.25 -2.83 25.16
CA GLY A 504 28.53 -1.81 24.41
C GLY A 504 27.40 -2.36 23.58
N VAL A 505 26.83 -1.50 22.76
CA VAL A 505 25.72 -1.78 21.85
C VAL A 505 26.16 -1.48 20.43
N THR A 506 26.01 -2.43 19.51
CA THR A 506 26.31 -2.22 18.08
C THR A 506 25.09 -2.60 17.23
N PHE A 507 24.65 -1.67 16.38
CA PHE A 507 23.48 -1.85 15.52
C PHE A 507 23.63 -1.10 14.18
N PRO A 508 22.89 -1.47 13.14
CA PRO A 508 22.88 -0.74 11.89
C PRO A 508 22.06 0.56 12.02
N ALA A 509 22.67 1.68 11.65
CA ALA A 509 22.01 3.00 11.58
C ALA A 509 20.89 3.00 10.53
N LEU A 510 19.94 3.90 10.70
CA LEU A 510 18.83 4.14 9.77
C LEU A 510 19.32 4.55 8.37
N SER A 511 20.27 5.47 8.34
CA SER A 511 20.83 6.07 7.14
C SER A 511 22.20 6.66 7.41
N LEU A 512 22.87 7.16 6.37
CA LEU A 512 24.01 8.05 6.50
C LEU A 512 23.62 9.43 5.97
N ASP A 513 24.18 10.49 6.59
CA ASP A 513 24.03 11.85 6.07
C ASP A 513 24.87 12.09 4.80
N ALA A 514 24.83 13.30 4.24
CA ALA A 514 25.58 13.66 3.03
C ALA A 514 27.11 13.57 3.21
N ALA A 515 27.62 13.61 4.43
CA ALA A 515 29.04 13.43 4.75
C ALA A 515 29.42 11.96 4.97
N GLY A 516 28.44 11.05 4.98
CA GLY A 516 28.62 9.65 5.28
C GLY A 516 28.61 9.32 6.78
N VAL A 517 28.13 10.23 7.63
CA VAL A 517 28.02 10.01 9.07
C VAL A 517 26.72 9.27 9.38
N PRO A 518 26.75 8.17 10.17
CA PRO A 518 25.56 7.43 10.53
C PRO A 518 24.53 8.25 11.33
N VAL A 519 23.25 8.14 10.96
CA VAL A 519 22.09 8.62 11.71
C VAL A 519 21.70 7.53 12.71
N PRO A 520 21.99 7.69 14.03
CA PRO A 520 21.99 6.59 15.00
C PRO A 520 20.58 6.26 15.51
N VAL A 521 19.63 6.04 14.61
CA VAL A 521 18.29 5.53 14.88
C VAL A 521 18.28 4.05 14.55
N MET A 522 17.88 3.18 15.51
CA MET A 522 17.65 1.76 15.22
C MET A 522 16.45 1.61 14.31
N GLN A 523 16.48 0.60 13.45
CA GLN A 523 15.46 0.42 12.41
C GLN A 523 15.21 -1.07 12.12
N SER A 524 14.07 -1.38 11.47
CA SER A 524 13.60 -2.75 11.22
C SER A 524 14.08 -3.36 9.89
N ASP A 525 14.83 -2.63 9.08
CA ASP A 525 15.20 -3.03 7.71
C ASP A 525 16.14 -4.25 7.60
N PRO A 526 16.81 -4.74 8.68
CA PRO A 526 17.35 -6.09 8.66
C PRO A 526 16.34 -7.19 8.31
N GLY A 527 15.03 -6.92 8.44
CA GLY A 527 13.98 -7.79 7.90
C GLY A 527 14.13 -8.05 6.40
N PHE A 528 14.45 -7.03 5.59
CA PHE A 528 14.77 -7.19 4.17
C PHE A 528 15.99 -8.07 3.95
N LEU A 529 17.05 -7.86 4.74
CA LEU A 529 18.29 -8.67 4.64
C LEU A 529 18.00 -10.16 4.84
N LEU A 530 17.24 -10.50 5.89
CA LEU A 530 16.90 -11.88 6.20
C LEU A 530 15.98 -12.51 5.15
N PHE A 531 15.07 -11.70 4.61
CA PHE A 531 14.07 -12.16 3.64
C PHE A 531 14.65 -12.36 2.24
N LEU A 532 15.51 -11.46 1.79
CA LEU A 532 16.00 -11.45 0.40
C LEU A 532 17.33 -12.18 0.24
N ARG A 533 18.16 -12.27 1.28
CA ARG A 533 19.56 -12.69 1.17
C ARG A 533 19.95 -13.77 2.18
N ASP A 534 21.14 -14.33 2.00
CA ASP A 534 21.79 -15.28 2.93
C ASP A 534 23.07 -14.66 3.51
N PRO A 535 22.95 -13.73 4.50
CA PRO A 535 24.10 -13.06 5.09
C PRO A 535 25.01 -14.04 5.86
N SER A 536 26.29 -13.67 6.07
CA SER A 536 27.17 -14.43 6.92
C SER A 536 26.62 -14.51 8.37
N PRO A 537 26.98 -15.55 9.15
CA PRO A 537 26.55 -15.64 10.55
C PRO A 537 26.89 -14.38 11.37
N GLU A 538 28.06 -13.77 11.11
CA GLU A 538 28.53 -12.58 11.80
C GLU A 538 27.67 -11.35 11.44
N LEU A 539 27.34 -11.16 10.16
CA LEU A 539 26.47 -10.08 9.72
C LEU A 539 25.05 -10.27 10.27
N LEU A 540 24.56 -11.50 10.27
CA LEU A 540 23.23 -11.83 10.81
C LEU A 540 23.13 -11.51 12.30
N GLU A 541 24.13 -11.93 13.10
CA GLU A 541 24.19 -11.63 14.53
C GLU A 541 24.27 -10.13 14.80
N ARG A 542 25.14 -9.41 14.10
CA ARG A 542 25.33 -7.96 14.23
C ARG A 542 24.06 -7.20 13.84
N SER A 543 23.35 -7.64 12.81
CA SER A 543 22.15 -6.97 12.34
C SER A 543 20.94 -7.14 13.27
N LEU A 544 20.85 -8.25 14.00
CA LEU A 544 19.69 -8.60 14.81
C LEU A 544 19.90 -8.43 16.31
N GLY A 545 21.13 -8.56 16.81
CA GLY A 545 21.42 -8.71 18.24
C GLY A 545 20.77 -7.66 19.11
N GLU A 546 20.81 -6.41 18.70
CA GLU A 546 20.27 -5.29 19.46
C GLU A 546 18.85 -4.90 19.05
N ILE A 547 18.50 -4.98 17.76
CA ILE A 547 17.16 -4.57 17.32
C ILE A 547 16.06 -5.52 17.85
N MET A 548 16.38 -6.79 18.05
CA MET A 548 15.44 -7.78 18.62
C MET A 548 15.35 -7.74 20.15
N GLN A 549 15.99 -6.77 20.80
CA GLN A 549 15.83 -6.57 22.24
C GLN A 549 14.52 -5.85 22.59
N PRO A 550 14.02 -6.03 23.83
CA PRO A 550 12.85 -5.30 24.29
C PRO A 550 13.05 -3.77 24.21
N PHE A 551 12.00 -3.08 23.81
CA PHE A 551 11.91 -1.63 23.92
C PHE A 551 12.02 -1.21 25.41
N PRO A 552 12.74 -0.13 25.79
CA PRO A 552 13.28 0.91 24.91
C PRO A 552 14.73 0.65 24.41
N ALA A 553 15.37 -0.47 24.68
CA ALA A 553 16.74 -0.72 24.21
C ALA A 553 16.77 -1.23 22.74
N GLY A 554 15.76 -1.94 22.30
CA GLY A 554 15.60 -2.44 20.93
C GLY A 554 14.24 -2.07 20.34
N LEU A 555 13.75 -2.87 19.40
CA LEU A 555 12.51 -2.60 18.66
C LEU A 555 11.30 -3.41 19.17
N MET A 556 11.50 -4.37 20.08
CA MET A 556 10.43 -5.31 20.47
C MET A 556 9.56 -4.74 21.58
N THR A 557 8.29 -4.43 21.26
CA THR A 557 7.25 -4.18 22.28
C THR A 557 6.35 -5.42 22.39
N PRO A 558 5.63 -5.61 23.51
CA PRO A 558 4.67 -6.70 23.64
C PRO A 558 3.51 -6.68 22.64
N VAL A 559 3.29 -5.57 21.93
CA VAL A 559 2.19 -5.36 20.98
C VAL A 559 2.67 -5.13 19.55
N GLY A 560 3.92 -5.41 19.27
CA GLY A 560 4.52 -5.35 17.94
C GLY A 560 5.98 -4.90 17.94
N MET A 561 6.71 -5.21 16.87
CA MET A 561 8.04 -4.69 16.58
C MET A 561 7.90 -3.28 15.97
N VAL A 562 8.43 -2.27 16.64
CA VAL A 562 8.43 -0.90 16.11
C VAL A 562 9.47 -0.77 14.99
N VAL A 563 9.21 0.11 14.02
CA VAL A 563 10.07 0.25 12.83
C VAL A 563 11.25 1.19 13.03
N ALA A 564 11.24 2.02 14.09
CA ALA A 564 12.34 2.89 14.44
C ALA A 564 12.42 3.07 15.97
N ASN A 565 13.65 3.29 16.48
CA ASN A 565 13.90 3.62 17.87
C ASN A 565 15.07 4.62 17.98
N PRO A 566 14.81 5.88 18.35
CA PRO A 566 15.82 6.94 18.42
C PRO A 566 16.62 6.96 19.73
N VAL A 567 16.60 5.91 20.54
CA VAL A 567 17.18 5.85 21.89
C VAL A 567 18.65 6.31 22.00
N TYR A 568 19.40 6.26 20.90
CA TYR A 568 20.80 6.70 20.82
C TYR A 568 20.99 7.93 19.92
N ALA A 569 19.91 8.55 19.50
CA ALA A 569 19.92 9.72 18.65
C ALA A 569 20.00 11.02 19.46
N SER A 570 20.17 12.15 18.81
CA SER A 570 20.09 13.46 19.45
C SER A 570 18.68 13.79 19.90
N ASP A 571 18.54 14.70 20.89
CA ASP A 571 17.24 15.22 21.35
C ASP A 571 16.37 15.73 20.18
N ALA A 572 16.98 16.29 19.13
CA ALA A 572 16.27 16.75 17.94
C ALA A 572 15.64 15.59 17.17
N LEU A 573 16.36 14.49 16.97
CA LEU A 573 15.85 13.28 16.32
C LEU A 573 14.83 12.54 17.22
N GLU A 574 15.05 12.48 18.54
CA GLU A 574 14.04 11.95 19.46
C GLU A 574 12.72 12.73 19.36
N GLY A 575 12.78 14.06 19.21
CA GLY A 575 11.62 14.92 19.02
C GLY A 575 10.87 14.66 17.71
N ILE A 576 11.56 14.18 16.68
CA ILE A 576 10.99 13.80 15.38
C ILE A 576 10.43 12.39 15.46
N PHE A 577 11.23 11.39 15.84
CA PHE A 577 10.82 9.98 15.89
C PHE A 577 9.96 9.69 17.12
N THR A 578 8.73 10.23 17.15
CA THR A 578 7.76 9.99 18.21
C THR A 578 6.74 8.92 17.82
N ARG A 579 5.96 8.43 18.78
CA ARG A 579 4.84 7.49 18.55
C ARG A 579 3.71 8.06 17.67
N GLY A 580 3.68 9.35 17.45
CA GLY A 580 2.77 10.02 16.51
C GLY A 580 3.37 10.23 15.12
N HIS A 581 4.62 9.87 14.91
CA HIS A 581 5.31 10.01 13.62
C HIS A 581 5.14 8.74 12.78
N TYR A 582 4.91 8.93 11.46
CA TYR A 582 4.56 7.84 10.52
C TYR A 582 5.63 6.74 10.46
N HIS A 583 6.92 7.09 10.53
CA HIS A 583 8.05 6.16 10.59
C HIS A 583 8.81 6.21 11.92
N GLY A 584 8.12 6.63 12.99
CA GLY A 584 8.65 6.63 14.35
C GLY A 584 8.61 5.25 15.02
N PRO A 585 8.60 5.17 16.35
CA PRO A 585 8.41 3.93 17.09
C PRO A 585 6.95 3.45 17.03
N VAL A 586 6.51 3.13 15.83
CA VAL A 586 5.19 2.59 15.45
C VAL A 586 5.37 1.24 14.79
N VAL A 587 4.31 0.46 14.68
CA VAL A 587 4.35 -0.91 14.15
C VAL A 587 3.74 -0.95 12.75
N TRP A 588 4.49 -1.50 11.80
CA TRP A 588 4.04 -1.78 10.44
C TRP A 588 3.87 -3.29 10.25
N PRO A 589 2.67 -3.78 9.90
CA PRO A 589 2.39 -5.22 9.81
C PRO A 589 3.33 -5.95 8.86
N TRP A 590 3.55 -5.39 7.67
CA TRP A 590 4.39 -6.03 6.66
C TRP A 590 5.88 -6.12 7.07
N GLN A 591 6.39 -5.14 7.84
CA GLN A 591 7.77 -5.20 8.36
C GLN A 591 7.94 -6.36 9.35
N GLN A 592 6.96 -6.57 10.22
CA GLN A 592 6.97 -7.73 11.12
C GLN A 592 6.85 -9.05 10.36
N ALA A 593 5.97 -9.09 9.33
CA ALA A 593 5.80 -10.28 8.49
C ALA A 593 7.09 -10.61 7.74
N MET A 594 7.76 -9.60 7.19
CA MET A 594 9.05 -9.76 6.51
C MET A 594 10.14 -10.27 7.46
N MET A 595 10.23 -9.70 8.67
CA MET A 595 11.16 -10.19 9.71
C MET A 595 10.85 -11.63 10.09
N ALA A 596 9.58 -11.99 10.28
CA ALA A 596 9.17 -13.36 10.65
C ALA A 596 9.48 -14.38 9.55
N GLU A 597 9.18 -14.06 8.29
CA GLU A 597 9.51 -14.92 7.15
C GLU A 597 11.03 -14.98 6.93
N GLY A 598 11.71 -13.86 7.10
CA GLY A 598 13.18 -13.81 7.08
C GLY A 598 13.80 -14.72 8.11
N LEU A 599 13.36 -14.67 9.37
CA LEU A 599 13.81 -15.57 10.44
C LEU A 599 13.55 -17.05 10.09
N ARG A 600 12.34 -17.38 9.58
CA ARG A 600 12.01 -18.74 9.13
C ARG A 600 12.97 -19.22 8.04
N ARG A 601 13.27 -18.35 7.05
CA ARG A 601 14.20 -18.65 5.95
C ARG A 601 15.61 -18.88 6.47
N GLN A 602 16.12 -18.03 7.38
CA GLN A 602 17.47 -18.21 7.96
C GLN A 602 17.55 -19.49 8.80
N LEU A 603 16.52 -19.82 9.59
CA LEU A 603 16.47 -21.04 10.39
C LEU A 603 16.49 -22.33 9.55
N ALA A 604 16.03 -22.30 8.31
CA ALA A 604 16.13 -23.43 7.37
C ALA A 604 17.55 -23.67 6.84
N ARG A 605 18.48 -22.74 7.00
CA ARG A 605 19.89 -22.87 6.58
C ARG A 605 20.62 -23.89 7.45
N LYS A 606 21.53 -24.64 6.83
CA LYS A 606 22.33 -25.71 7.50
C LYS A 606 23.71 -25.23 7.97
N ASP A 607 24.17 -24.10 7.43
CA ASP A 607 25.51 -23.52 7.68
C ASP A 607 25.59 -22.62 8.93
N LEU A 608 24.46 -22.34 9.57
CA LEU A 608 24.44 -21.50 10.77
C LEU A 608 24.95 -22.23 12.01
N PRO A 609 25.77 -21.56 12.86
CA PRO A 609 26.18 -22.07 14.17
C PRO A 609 24.99 -22.41 15.07
N ALA A 610 25.13 -23.43 15.92
CA ALA A 610 24.03 -23.94 16.76
C ALA A 610 23.52 -22.87 17.76
N ASP A 611 24.41 -22.12 18.36
CA ASP A 611 24.10 -21.06 19.32
C ASP A 611 23.38 -19.87 18.64
N LEU A 612 23.81 -19.47 17.43
CA LEU A 612 23.10 -18.45 16.64
C LEU A 612 21.69 -18.93 16.27
N ARG A 613 21.56 -20.19 15.84
CA ARG A 613 20.25 -20.80 15.51
C ARG A 613 19.31 -20.79 16.71
N GLU A 614 19.82 -21.05 17.93
CA GLU A 614 19.02 -20.98 19.16
C GLU A 614 18.53 -19.56 19.43
N ARG A 615 19.40 -18.53 19.26
CA ARG A 615 19.00 -17.13 19.37
C ARG A 615 17.94 -16.73 18.34
N LEU A 616 18.09 -17.14 17.07
CA LEU A 616 17.10 -16.87 16.04
C LEU A 616 15.74 -17.49 16.36
N ARG A 617 15.70 -18.70 16.93
CA ARG A 617 14.45 -19.30 17.42
C ARG A 617 13.82 -18.50 18.56
N ALA A 618 14.62 -17.95 19.48
CA ALA A 618 14.11 -17.07 20.52
C ALA A 618 13.49 -15.80 19.93
N TYR A 619 14.19 -15.14 19.02
CA TYR A 619 13.67 -13.95 18.31
C TYR A 619 12.37 -14.25 17.56
N GLN A 620 12.29 -15.40 16.90
CA GLN A 620 11.08 -15.82 16.20
C GLN A 620 9.90 -16.03 17.16
N ARG A 621 10.11 -16.68 18.31
CA ARG A 621 9.05 -16.86 19.33
C ARG A 621 8.55 -15.52 19.86
N ASP A 622 9.46 -14.60 20.23
CA ASP A 622 9.14 -13.31 20.80
C ASP A 622 8.39 -12.43 19.77
N LEU A 623 8.84 -12.44 18.50
CA LEU A 623 8.19 -11.73 17.42
C LEU A 623 6.76 -12.26 17.18
N TRP A 624 6.55 -13.57 17.14
CA TRP A 624 5.22 -14.15 16.95
C TRP A 624 4.28 -13.90 18.15
N GLN A 625 4.82 -13.77 19.36
CA GLN A 625 4.03 -13.34 20.51
C GLN A 625 3.53 -11.92 20.33
N ALA A 626 4.40 -11.00 19.90
CA ALA A 626 4.06 -9.60 19.65
C ALA A 626 3.07 -9.44 18.47
N ILE A 627 3.26 -10.17 17.35
CA ILE A 627 2.33 -10.22 16.22
C ILE A 627 0.94 -10.70 16.67
N GLY A 628 0.89 -11.72 17.52
CA GLY A 628 -0.38 -12.22 18.06
C GLY A 628 -1.13 -11.20 18.89
N ALA A 629 -0.43 -10.37 19.64
CA ALA A 629 -1.05 -9.30 20.46
C ALA A 629 -1.60 -8.14 19.61
N GLY A 630 -1.08 -7.92 18.40
CA GLY A 630 -1.56 -6.91 17.44
C GLY A 630 -2.64 -7.42 16.47
N HIS A 631 -3.21 -8.60 16.68
CA HIS A 631 -4.10 -9.25 15.70
C HIS A 631 -5.29 -8.40 15.27
N GLU A 632 -5.94 -7.66 16.19
CA GLU A 632 -7.13 -6.87 15.89
C GLU A 632 -6.88 -5.66 14.97
N VAL A 633 -5.65 -5.15 14.93
CA VAL A 633 -5.25 -3.97 14.14
C VAL A 633 -4.37 -4.31 12.93
N ARG A 634 -4.15 -5.59 12.69
CA ARG A 634 -3.15 -6.09 11.72
C ARG A 634 -3.46 -5.78 10.26
N THR A 635 -4.72 -5.56 9.89
CA THR A 635 -5.11 -5.20 8.52
C THR A 635 -4.89 -3.74 8.18
N ALA A 636 -4.72 -2.88 9.21
CA ALA A 636 -4.37 -1.49 9.03
C ALA A 636 -2.95 -1.32 8.44
N GLU A 637 -2.66 -0.16 7.89
CA GLU A 637 -1.33 0.19 7.39
C GLU A 637 -0.26 0.15 8.49
N LEU A 638 -0.57 0.77 9.63
CA LEU A 638 0.28 0.79 10.81
C LEU A 638 -0.56 1.04 12.07
N TRP A 639 0.03 0.77 13.21
CA TRP A 639 -0.54 1.17 14.50
C TRP A 639 0.52 1.69 15.45
N SER A 640 0.08 2.45 16.45
CA SER A 640 0.89 2.94 17.56
C SER A 640 0.65 2.11 18.81
N TRP A 641 1.20 2.53 19.93
CA TRP A 641 1.03 1.88 21.22
C TRP A 641 1.02 2.90 22.36
N ASP A 642 0.38 2.50 23.46
CA ASP A 642 0.37 3.21 24.73
C ASP A 642 0.91 2.31 25.85
N TYR A 643 1.52 2.93 26.87
CA TYR A 643 1.86 2.25 28.11
C TYR A 643 1.04 2.85 29.23
N ARG A 644 0.06 2.09 29.75
CA ARG A 644 -0.85 2.50 30.82
C ARG A 644 -1.10 1.33 31.76
N ASP A 645 -1.24 1.62 33.08
CA ASP A 645 -1.53 0.62 34.12
C ASP A 645 -0.49 -0.53 34.13
N GLY A 646 0.77 -0.22 33.82
CA GLY A 646 1.86 -1.20 33.80
C GLY A 646 1.88 -2.14 32.59
N ALA A 647 1.11 -1.87 31.51
CA ALA A 647 1.01 -2.70 30.33
C ALA A 647 1.08 -1.89 29.02
N TYR A 648 1.69 -2.50 27.98
CA TYR A 648 1.60 -2.02 26.60
C TYR A 648 0.23 -2.39 26.02
N ARG A 649 -0.34 -1.48 25.24
CA ARG A 649 -1.61 -1.67 24.51
C ARG A 649 -1.45 -1.14 23.10
N ALA A 650 -1.94 -1.87 22.10
CA ALA A 650 -2.05 -1.36 20.75
C ALA A 650 -3.02 -0.18 20.70
N ALA A 651 -2.66 0.87 19.97
CA ALA A 651 -3.47 2.06 19.78
C ALA A 651 -3.52 2.39 18.27
N ALA A 652 -4.68 2.77 17.74
CA ALA A 652 -4.79 3.19 16.36
C ALA A 652 -3.86 4.39 16.10
N TYR A 653 -3.18 4.38 14.96
CA TYR A 653 -2.31 5.48 14.57
C TYR A 653 -3.11 6.79 14.41
N GLY A 654 -2.53 7.90 14.88
CA GLY A 654 -3.16 9.22 14.84
C GLY A 654 -4.15 9.51 15.97
N GLN A 655 -4.52 8.54 16.81
CA GLN A 655 -5.33 8.82 17.99
C GLN A 655 -4.53 9.60 19.05
N GLY A 656 -5.03 10.79 19.41
CA GLY A 656 -4.42 11.64 20.44
C GLY A 656 -3.30 12.57 19.97
N ALA A 657 -2.89 12.54 18.73
CA ALA A 657 -1.81 13.37 18.20
C ALA A 657 -2.30 14.63 17.42
N GLY A 658 -3.62 14.90 17.41
CA GLY A 658 -4.17 16.05 16.66
C GLY A 658 -4.17 15.88 15.14
N HIS A 659 -3.69 14.75 14.63
CA HIS A 659 -3.77 14.40 13.22
C HIS A 659 -5.16 13.85 12.90
N LEU A 660 -5.74 14.28 11.80
CA LEU A 660 -6.96 13.71 11.28
C LEU A 660 -6.68 12.24 10.96
N THR A 661 -7.30 11.35 11.72
CA THR A 661 -7.26 9.93 11.43
C THR A 661 -7.91 9.71 10.07
N GLU A 662 -7.11 9.35 9.10
CA GLU A 662 -7.60 8.82 7.85
C GLU A 662 -7.73 7.30 8.02
N SER A 663 -8.77 6.73 7.43
CA SER A 663 -8.92 5.28 7.44
C SER A 663 -7.87 4.63 6.55
N ASN A 664 -7.09 3.71 7.13
CA ASN A 664 -6.14 2.84 6.44
C ASN A 664 -6.52 1.38 6.69
N ALA A 665 -7.82 1.09 6.77
CA ALA A 665 -8.40 -0.17 7.20
C ALA A 665 -8.01 -1.38 6.35
N ALA A 666 -7.69 -1.16 5.08
CA ALA A 666 -7.34 -2.21 4.13
C ALA A 666 -6.08 -1.81 3.37
N GLN A 667 -5.02 -2.59 3.52
CA GLN A 667 -3.74 -2.40 2.85
C GLN A 667 -3.28 -3.69 2.19
N LEU A 668 -2.76 -3.59 0.97
CA LEU A 668 -2.29 -4.73 0.19
C LEU A 668 -1.19 -5.49 0.95
N TRP A 669 -0.16 -4.80 1.40
CA TRP A 669 0.96 -5.38 2.14
C TRP A 669 0.62 -5.86 3.57
N SER A 670 -0.58 -5.54 4.09
CA SER A 670 -1.05 -6.12 5.36
C SER A 670 -1.71 -7.49 5.18
N THR A 671 -2.04 -7.89 3.94
CA THR A 671 -2.59 -9.22 3.62
C THR A 671 -1.55 -10.33 3.63
N VAL A 672 -0.26 -9.98 3.75
CA VAL A 672 0.87 -10.93 3.66
C VAL A 672 0.85 -12.05 4.71
N TYR A 673 0.08 -11.89 5.79
CA TYR A 673 -0.17 -12.95 6.76
C TYR A 673 -1.02 -14.11 6.23
N LEU A 674 -1.55 -14.01 5.02
CA LEU A 674 -2.12 -15.16 4.30
C LEU A 674 -1.04 -16.20 3.96
N ALA A 675 0.21 -15.77 3.76
CA ALA A 675 1.36 -16.64 3.53
C ALA A 675 2.26 -16.78 4.77
N VAL A 676 2.52 -15.67 5.46
CA VAL A 676 3.43 -15.62 6.60
C VAL A 676 2.68 -16.07 7.85
N GLN A 677 2.89 -17.33 8.26
CA GLN A 677 2.16 -17.96 9.35
C GLN A 677 3.13 -18.39 10.46
N LYS A 678 2.59 -18.44 11.69
CA LYS A 678 3.36 -18.93 12.83
C LYS A 678 3.78 -20.38 12.58
N PRO A 679 5.08 -20.71 12.73
CA PRO A 679 5.54 -22.09 12.63
C PRO A 679 4.81 -23.02 13.60
N ALA A 680 4.65 -24.28 13.22
CA ALA A 680 4.15 -25.32 14.14
C ALA A 680 5.08 -25.45 15.36
N ALA A 681 4.55 -25.91 16.49
CA ALA A 681 5.28 -25.95 17.76
C ALA A 681 6.53 -26.84 17.74
N ASP A 682 6.66 -27.69 16.72
CA ASP A 682 7.76 -28.67 16.57
C ASP A 682 8.80 -28.26 15.49
N GLU A 683 8.61 -27.14 14.81
CA GLU A 683 9.56 -26.54 13.86
C GLU A 683 10.38 -25.41 14.53
#